data_3916b5cef44bd1196afb9519dd778897
#
_entry.id   3916b5cef44bd1196afb9519dd778897
#
_cell.length_a   1.000
_cell.length_b   1.000
_cell.length_c   1.000
_cell.angle_alpha   90.00
_cell.angle_beta   90.00
_cell.angle_gamma   90.00
#
_symmetry.space_group_name_H-M   'P 1'
#
loop_
_entity.id
_entity.type
_entity.pdbx_description
1 polymer ?
#
loop_
_entity_poly.entity_id
_entity_poly.type
_entity_poly.pdbx_seq_one_letter_code
_entity_poly.pdbx_strand_id
1 'polypeptide(L)'
;MYSSSRSFRIRFLIPLLALVLSTAAWAQPQTLAYWAQNDNALESGGNGFTPDSFPQPADVGEGFIVLADFNESLTEAGAYSFIQSFAGTTANALPGFPSGGSLSPQGAAGNSNNGMSIEILVDTTGFENIQISWAQRGTSTGFNQRSFSWSADGETFTEFDVDNGTLGSSWQTISHDLSAVEDLADNPLVAFRITLDGASSTNGNNRFDNILVEGTGIGEPQRFPLLANEFTSNPFDQGWRDINVAGEQRWDWNSSFNNVSFSPFVGGCQVNENWFLTPAIDFDAQPGERLNFSVARGFPGDNDLEVLYSTDFDGIGDPNDADWNLITTISSSDFSSNNSALPFGPFDQLADAEGSGFIAFRFIYESGDCATWRVESFELLAAGDEDEPVAFACGNEVTRIHAIQGPGFASPLQGRDVQVEAIVTGSFQSRVNGGLGGFYLQEATMNQDDDPATSEGVFVFDDSLPVQRGDLVRVAGTVVEFFEETQLGDVTDVAVCDSDRLADTAPVQLELPFPDLAAQEAIEGMWVVSADDLVVSDVFNAVRFGEIEVSAARRFQPTQVVAPGEPAIELQAANDLDRIIIDDARNGSNRTPLIPGRNNIDELSADNPIRAGYRVEAGFEGFMSFAFGRYRIHPLDRPLFDPSGNPREDAPQRVGDNSLRVASFNVGNLFNTLEQPGNFCGPNLLGCRGADTESERDRQFAKLVAAITAMDVDLVALTEVENDADDATLQRLVDALNAGETIGDWNFVATGFLGTDAIKPAFIYRELQVRPEGEFAVLDSAVDPRFDTSRQRPALAQTFRAFNSGRFNAVALHLRAKGSCPSFGDPNADQGDGQACWNLWRTLSTEALVDWLATDPTGQGEPDTLLLGDFNAYGQEDPLVVLEAEGFSSLATAFNGGDPAVYSFTFFGQAGALDHGFANPTLAEQVLDARFWPINSDEIPAFDFTEGPLTGGFLDKPESFFSPDPFRSSDHDPLLIELDLIPCAPGLNYRPRHPDGKPLPFPRC
;
A
#
# COMPACT_ATOMS: atom_id res chain seq x y z
N MET A 1 6.34 -15.09 -3.78
CA MET A 1 5.61 -16.07 -2.94
C MET A 1 4.21 -15.56 -2.71
N TYR A 2 3.24 -16.05 -3.42
CA TYR A 2 1.84 -15.72 -3.18
C TYR A 2 1.24 -16.82 -2.31
N SER A 3 0.85 -16.48 -1.10
CA SER A 3 -0.04 -17.30 -0.31
C SER A 3 -1.41 -16.66 -0.29
N SER A 4 -2.39 -17.49 -0.63
CA SER A 4 -3.83 -17.29 -0.54
C SER A 4 -4.30 -16.18 0.41
N SER A 5 -5.05 -15.26 -0.16
CA SER A 5 -5.86 -14.26 0.52
C SER A 5 -6.82 -14.90 1.56
N ARG A 6 -6.54 -14.73 2.82
CA ARG A 6 -7.59 -14.58 3.82
C ARG A 6 -7.70 -13.09 4.12
N SER A 7 -8.82 -12.56 3.71
CA SER A 7 -9.26 -11.19 4.00
C SER A 7 -9.17 -10.92 5.51
N PHE A 8 -8.13 -10.26 5.95
CA PHE A 8 -8.16 -9.51 7.19
C PHE A 8 -8.77 -8.15 6.81
N ARG A 9 -10.04 -7.95 7.15
CA ARG A 9 -10.65 -6.63 7.15
C ARG A 9 -10.00 -5.84 8.30
N ILE A 10 -8.96 -5.13 8.00
CA ILE A 10 -8.57 -3.97 8.80
C ILE A 10 -9.63 -2.91 8.49
N ARG A 11 -10.46 -2.60 9.48
CA ARG A 11 -11.32 -1.43 9.46
C ARG A 11 -10.40 -0.22 9.57
N PHE A 12 -10.04 0.38 8.46
CA PHE A 12 -9.68 1.79 8.46
C PHE A 12 -10.98 2.55 8.73
N LEU A 13 -11.11 3.10 9.93
CA LEU A 13 -11.95 4.26 10.15
C LEU A 13 -11.27 5.41 9.39
N ILE A 14 -11.78 5.71 8.22
CA ILE A 14 -11.51 6.98 7.56
C ILE A 14 -12.45 7.97 8.24
N PRO A 15 -11.96 9.00 8.93
CA PRO A 15 -12.82 10.12 9.29
C PRO A 15 -13.25 10.78 7.98
N LEU A 16 -14.54 10.79 7.72
CA LEU A 16 -15.13 11.55 6.61
C LEU A 16 -14.92 13.03 6.92
N LEU A 17 -14.00 13.67 6.22
CA LEU A 17 -13.93 15.12 6.16
C LEU A 17 -15.16 15.57 5.38
N ALA A 18 -16.04 16.32 6.02
CA ALA A 18 -17.15 16.94 5.34
C ALA A 18 -16.61 18.02 4.38
N LEU A 19 -16.58 17.70 3.11
CA LEU A 19 -16.23 18.64 2.05
C LEU A 19 -17.35 19.64 1.90
N VAL A 20 -17.13 20.89 2.26
CA VAL A 20 -18.06 21.99 1.97
C VAL A 20 -17.70 22.52 0.59
N LEU A 21 -18.55 22.25 -0.38
CA LEU A 21 -18.46 22.77 -1.75
C LEU A 21 -19.37 23.99 -1.87
N SER A 22 -18.83 25.12 -2.32
CA SER A 22 -19.63 26.29 -2.68
C SER A 22 -19.82 26.39 -4.20
N THR A 23 -21.03 26.74 -4.61
CA THR A 23 -21.42 26.73 -6.01
C THR A 23 -22.17 27.99 -6.41
N ALA A 24 -21.95 28.43 -7.63
CA ALA A 24 -22.97 28.97 -8.46
C ALA A 24 -23.09 28.08 -9.71
N ALA A 25 -23.60 26.88 -9.54
CA ALA A 25 -24.23 26.03 -10.55
C ALA A 25 -24.74 24.79 -9.81
N TRP A 26 -26.03 24.72 -9.54
CA TRP A 26 -26.79 23.56 -9.03
C TRP A 26 -26.01 22.73 -8.02
N ALA A 27 -25.94 23.21 -6.78
CA ALA A 27 -25.33 22.48 -5.69
C ALA A 27 -25.91 21.07 -5.66
N GLN A 28 -25.07 20.05 -5.73
CA GLN A 28 -25.52 18.67 -5.60
C GLN A 28 -26.02 18.48 -4.16
N PRO A 29 -27.15 17.76 -3.97
CA PRO A 29 -27.61 17.44 -2.63
C PRO A 29 -26.51 16.71 -1.84
N GLN A 30 -26.29 17.15 -0.60
CA GLN A 30 -25.36 16.51 0.34
C GLN A 30 -26.14 15.62 1.29
N THR A 31 -25.55 14.53 1.75
CA THR A 31 -26.15 13.66 2.75
C THR A 31 -26.14 14.32 4.12
N LEU A 32 -27.30 14.68 4.65
CA LEU A 32 -27.50 15.17 6.01
C LEU A 32 -27.54 14.02 7.01
N ALA A 33 -28.31 12.98 6.70
CA ALA A 33 -28.41 11.80 7.53
C ALA A 33 -28.76 10.56 6.72
N TYR A 34 -28.18 9.41 7.06
CA TYR A 34 -28.45 8.17 6.38
C TYR A 34 -28.46 6.98 7.35
N TRP A 35 -29.45 6.09 7.22
CA TRP A 35 -29.60 4.87 8.00
C TRP A 35 -29.65 3.64 7.09
N ALA A 36 -28.57 2.87 7.08
CA ALA A 36 -28.43 1.66 6.26
C ALA A 36 -29.16 0.44 6.83
N GLN A 37 -29.61 0.49 8.07
CA GLN A 37 -30.24 -0.61 8.80
C GLN A 37 -29.38 -1.90 8.82
N ASN A 38 -28.05 -1.77 8.70
CA ASN A 38 -27.10 -2.86 8.54
C ASN A 38 -26.37 -3.27 9.83
N ASP A 39 -26.91 -2.89 11.00
CA ASP A 39 -26.29 -3.20 12.28
C ASP A 39 -26.20 -4.73 12.50
N ASN A 40 -24.97 -5.23 12.73
CA ASN A 40 -24.62 -6.66 12.77
C ASN A 40 -25.40 -7.49 13.81
N ALA A 41 -26.00 -6.88 14.81
CA ALA A 41 -26.86 -7.56 15.78
C ALA A 41 -28.15 -8.09 15.15
N LEU A 42 -28.53 -7.59 13.97
CA LEU A 42 -29.80 -7.85 13.29
C LEU A 42 -29.67 -8.78 12.07
N GLU A 43 -28.45 -9.07 11.60
CA GLU A 43 -28.20 -9.93 10.42
C GLU A 43 -28.52 -11.41 10.63
N SER A 44 -28.65 -11.88 11.88
CA SER A 44 -28.80 -13.30 12.20
C SER A 44 -30.24 -13.83 12.17
N GLY A 45 -31.17 -13.13 11.55
CA GLY A 45 -32.48 -13.68 11.18
C GLY A 45 -33.31 -14.17 12.35
N GLY A 46 -33.82 -13.26 13.19
CA GLY A 46 -34.87 -13.66 14.11
C GLY A 46 -35.01 -12.89 15.42
N ASN A 47 -34.22 -11.91 15.72
CA ASN A 47 -34.45 -11.06 16.89
C ASN A 47 -34.66 -9.62 16.45
N GLY A 48 -35.77 -9.02 16.88
CA GLY A 48 -36.13 -7.66 16.57
C GLY A 48 -35.26 -6.64 17.29
N PHE A 49 -35.50 -5.40 16.99
CA PHE A 49 -34.93 -4.26 17.72
C PHE A 49 -35.25 -4.32 19.22
N THR A 50 -34.39 -3.81 20.05
CA THR A 50 -34.60 -3.67 21.49
C THR A 50 -35.01 -2.25 21.83
N PRO A 51 -35.55 -1.96 23.03
CA PRO A 51 -35.82 -0.59 23.45
C PRO A 51 -34.56 0.31 23.35
N ASP A 52 -33.38 -0.26 23.61
CA ASP A 52 -32.10 0.48 23.52
C ASP A 52 -31.64 0.72 22.07
N SER A 53 -32.35 0.19 21.07
CA SER A 53 -32.09 0.48 19.66
C SER A 53 -32.65 1.82 19.21
N PHE A 54 -33.49 2.48 20.04
CA PHE A 54 -34.09 3.77 19.71
C PHE A 54 -33.95 4.76 20.89
N PRO A 55 -33.62 6.03 20.60
CA PRO A 55 -33.40 6.66 19.28
C PRO A 55 -32.23 6.02 18.54
N GLN A 56 -32.43 5.65 17.27
CA GLN A 56 -31.38 5.07 16.45
C GLN A 56 -30.60 6.19 15.76
N PRO A 57 -29.29 6.36 16.02
CA PRO A 57 -28.47 7.35 15.36
C PRO A 57 -28.26 7.03 13.89
N ALA A 58 -27.96 8.03 13.08
CA ALA A 58 -27.61 7.86 11.68
C ALA A 58 -26.26 7.11 11.52
N ASP A 59 -26.12 6.32 10.45
CA ASP A 59 -24.86 5.65 10.06
C ASP A 59 -23.91 6.64 9.36
N VAL A 60 -24.45 7.66 8.70
CA VAL A 60 -23.72 8.78 8.07
C VAL A 60 -24.48 10.07 8.39
N GLY A 61 -23.75 11.13 8.71
CA GLY A 61 -24.32 12.42 9.09
C GLY A 61 -24.94 12.40 10.49
N GLU A 62 -25.82 13.39 10.80
CA GLU A 62 -26.41 13.55 12.12
C GLU A 62 -27.93 13.47 12.07
N GLY A 63 -28.52 12.65 12.92
CA GLY A 63 -29.96 12.49 13.02
C GLY A 63 -30.37 11.24 13.80
N PHE A 64 -31.65 11.11 14.09
CA PHE A 64 -32.19 10.00 14.87
C PHE A 64 -33.48 9.47 14.27
N ILE A 65 -33.67 8.15 14.30
CA ILE A 65 -34.97 7.51 14.09
C ILE A 65 -35.58 7.20 15.45
N VAL A 66 -36.86 7.59 15.63
CA VAL A 66 -37.67 7.35 16.81
C VAL A 66 -38.93 6.59 16.41
N LEU A 67 -39.46 5.77 17.30
CA LEU A 67 -40.73 5.04 17.12
C LEU A 67 -41.78 5.69 17.99
N ALA A 68 -42.81 6.24 17.37
CA ALA A 68 -43.91 6.91 18.09
C ALA A 68 -45.09 5.95 18.25
N ASP A 69 -45.45 5.67 19.51
CA ASP A 69 -46.62 4.94 19.97
C ASP A 69 -46.74 3.45 19.51
N PHE A 70 -45.67 2.84 18.98
CA PHE A 70 -45.70 1.43 18.63
C PHE A 70 -45.88 0.52 19.84
N ASN A 71 -46.42 -0.66 19.61
CA ASN A 71 -46.61 -1.68 20.62
C ASN A 71 -45.28 -2.15 21.23
N GLU A 72 -45.03 -1.88 22.48
CA GLU A 72 -43.80 -2.10 23.22
C GLU A 72 -43.65 -3.52 23.80
N SER A 73 -44.51 -4.47 23.41
CA SER A 73 -44.40 -5.85 23.88
C SER A 73 -43.07 -6.46 23.54
N LEU A 74 -42.38 -7.02 24.54
CA LEU A 74 -41.08 -7.64 24.38
C LEU A 74 -41.18 -9.15 24.32
N THR A 75 -40.21 -9.76 23.62
CA THR A 75 -39.94 -11.20 23.69
C THR A 75 -39.23 -11.57 24.98
N GLU A 76 -39.13 -12.86 25.33
CA GLU A 76 -38.35 -13.33 26.46
C GLU A 76 -36.85 -12.90 26.40
N ALA A 77 -36.33 -12.62 25.23
CA ALA A 77 -34.97 -12.15 24.99
C ALA A 77 -34.81 -10.59 25.08
N GLY A 78 -35.89 -9.86 25.36
CA GLY A 78 -35.90 -8.41 25.55
C GLY A 78 -35.99 -7.60 24.26
N ALA A 79 -36.22 -8.22 23.10
CA ALA A 79 -36.45 -7.52 21.84
C ALA A 79 -37.96 -7.20 21.65
N TYR A 80 -38.27 -6.17 20.89
CA TYR A 80 -39.65 -5.87 20.49
C TYR A 80 -40.27 -7.07 19.75
N SER A 81 -41.50 -7.44 20.14
CA SER A 81 -42.20 -8.56 19.50
C SER A 81 -42.70 -8.23 18.08
N PHE A 82 -42.93 -6.97 17.76
CA PHE A 82 -43.59 -6.49 16.55
C PHE A 82 -42.81 -5.42 15.78
N ILE A 83 -41.54 -5.22 16.13
CA ILE A 83 -40.60 -4.41 15.38
C ILE A 83 -39.37 -5.26 15.14
N GLN A 84 -39.32 -5.83 13.96
CA GLN A 84 -38.29 -6.85 13.65
C GLN A 84 -37.34 -6.36 12.56
N SER A 85 -36.21 -7.06 12.42
CA SER A 85 -35.32 -6.90 11.29
C SER A 85 -35.46 -8.08 10.35
N PHE A 86 -35.65 -7.81 9.07
CA PHE A 86 -35.61 -8.80 8.03
C PHE A 86 -34.56 -8.40 6.97
N ALA A 87 -34.25 -9.30 6.04
CA ALA A 87 -33.32 -9.00 4.96
C ALA A 87 -33.69 -7.71 4.24
N GLY A 88 -32.71 -6.81 4.15
CA GLY A 88 -32.79 -5.51 3.50
C GLY A 88 -32.50 -5.56 1.99
N THR A 89 -32.03 -4.42 1.45
CA THR A 89 -31.79 -4.22 0.01
C THR A 89 -30.63 -3.25 -0.22
N THR A 90 -30.10 -3.22 -1.44
CA THR A 90 -29.21 -2.15 -1.91
C THR A 90 -29.95 -1.05 -2.70
N ALA A 91 -31.27 -1.15 -2.83
CA ALA A 91 -32.07 -0.05 -3.38
C ALA A 91 -31.98 1.18 -2.44
N ASN A 92 -31.74 2.36 -2.97
CA ASN A 92 -31.52 3.60 -2.22
C ASN A 92 -30.29 3.57 -1.26
N ALA A 93 -29.36 2.63 -1.43
CA ALA A 93 -28.16 2.57 -0.58
C ALA A 93 -27.08 3.53 -1.07
N LEU A 94 -26.42 4.20 -0.13
CA LEU A 94 -25.20 4.93 -0.44
C LEU A 94 -24.08 3.98 -0.89
N PRO A 95 -23.14 4.43 -1.74
CA PRO A 95 -22.04 3.61 -2.20
C PRO A 95 -21.27 2.94 -1.05
N GLY A 96 -21.03 1.63 -1.16
CA GLY A 96 -20.30 0.87 -0.14
C GLY A 96 -21.15 0.20 0.95
N PHE A 97 -22.42 0.53 1.08
CA PHE A 97 -23.29 -0.12 2.05
C PHE A 97 -23.91 -1.42 1.49
N PRO A 98 -23.81 -2.57 2.21
CA PRO A 98 -24.41 -3.83 1.80
C PRO A 98 -25.92 -3.86 2.06
N SER A 99 -26.61 -4.88 1.57
CA SER A 99 -28.08 -5.01 1.71
C SER A 99 -28.59 -5.37 3.12
N GLY A 100 -27.76 -5.65 4.08
CA GLY A 100 -28.01 -5.92 5.51
C GLY A 100 -29.42 -6.28 5.97
N GLY A 101 -29.88 -5.61 7.00
CA GLY A 101 -31.20 -5.74 7.59
C GLY A 101 -32.23 -4.73 7.06
N SER A 102 -33.36 -4.58 7.75
CA SER A 102 -34.38 -3.55 7.49
C SER A 102 -35.23 -3.30 8.73
N LEU A 103 -35.64 -2.06 8.98
CA LEU A 103 -36.63 -1.72 10.01
C LEU A 103 -38.01 -2.22 9.56
N SER A 104 -38.59 -3.14 10.32
CA SER A 104 -39.75 -3.90 9.86
C SER A 104 -40.88 -3.93 10.91
N PRO A 105 -41.65 -2.82 11.09
CA PRO A 105 -42.83 -2.81 11.93
C PRO A 105 -43.90 -3.76 11.40
N GLN A 106 -44.57 -4.43 12.33
CA GLN A 106 -45.67 -5.37 12.11
C GLN A 106 -46.99 -4.84 12.70
N GLY A 107 -48.14 -5.38 12.24
CA GLY A 107 -49.43 -4.94 12.72
C GLY A 107 -49.70 -5.10 14.22
N ALA A 108 -48.96 -5.97 14.89
CA ALA A 108 -49.08 -6.31 16.31
C ALA A 108 -50.42 -6.98 16.69
N ALA A 109 -50.56 -7.34 17.96
CA ALA A 109 -51.78 -7.99 18.47
C ALA A 109 -53.04 -7.10 18.34
N GLY A 110 -54.02 -7.60 17.62
CA GLY A 110 -55.24 -6.82 17.32
C GLY A 110 -55.01 -5.62 16.39
N ASN A 111 -53.90 -5.64 15.64
CA ASN A 111 -53.41 -4.57 14.75
C ASN A 111 -53.22 -3.23 15.53
N SER A 112 -52.70 -3.30 16.76
CA SER A 112 -52.48 -2.15 17.59
C SER A 112 -51.43 -1.15 17.08
N ASN A 113 -50.61 -1.57 16.06
CA ASN A 113 -49.66 -0.67 15.43
C ASN A 113 -50.24 0.11 14.23
N ASN A 114 -51.58 -0.02 13.98
CA ASN A 114 -52.23 0.85 13.00
C ASN A 114 -52.34 2.26 13.58
N GLY A 115 -51.95 3.27 12.82
CA GLY A 115 -51.91 4.67 13.20
C GLY A 115 -50.61 5.10 13.87
N MET A 116 -49.62 4.19 14.06
CA MET A 116 -48.33 4.47 14.70
C MET A 116 -47.31 4.98 13.67
N SER A 117 -46.26 5.69 14.15
CA SER A 117 -45.35 6.43 13.26
C SER A 117 -43.87 6.12 13.48
N ILE A 118 -43.11 6.11 12.40
CA ILE A 118 -41.66 6.25 12.40
C ILE A 118 -41.35 7.73 12.24
N GLU A 119 -40.58 8.30 13.17
CA GLU A 119 -40.14 9.69 13.10
C GLU A 119 -38.62 9.74 12.87
N ILE A 120 -38.19 10.69 12.03
CA ILE A 120 -36.82 10.91 11.59
C ILE A 120 -36.51 12.39 11.92
N LEU A 121 -35.62 12.59 12.88
CA LEU A 121 -35.18 13.89 13.35
C LEU A 121 -33.85 14.24 12.74
N VAL A 122 -33.70 15.38 12.09
CA VAL A 122 -32.51 15.85 11.42
C VAL A 122 -32.29 17.32 11.65
N ASP A 123 -31.07 17.71 11.95
CA ASP A 123 -30.64 19.11 11.95
C ASP A 123 -30.33 19.53 10.51
N THR A 124 -31.02 20.54 9.99
CA THR A 124 -30.81 21.08 8.65
C THR A 124 -30.12 22.45 8.67
N THR A 125 -29.53 22.85 9.80
CA THR A 125 -28.78 24.10 9.90
C THR A 125 -27.70 24.19 8.82
N GLY A 126 -27.66 25.27 8.06
CA GLY A 126 -26.74 25.44 6.92
C GLY A 126 -27.19 24.77 5.62
N PHE A 127 -28.40 24.18 5.57
CA PHE A 127 -28.91 23.49 4.37
C PHE A 127 -30.31 24.00 3.96
N GLU A 128 -30.55 24.01 2.64
CA GLU A 128 -31.81 24.28 1.98
C GLU A 128 -32.15 23.14 1.00
N ASN A 129 -33.26 23.21 0.28
CA ASN A 129 -33.70 22.22 -0.72
C ASN A 129 -33.73 20.80 -0.19
N ILE A 130 -34.30 20.60 1.01
CA ILE A 130 -34.29 19.32 1.72
C ILE A 130 -35.09 18.25 0.94
N GLN A 131 -34.50 17.04 0.85
CA GLN A 131 -35.09 15.88 0.25
C GLN A 131 -34.98 14.69 1.19
N ILE A 132 -35.97 13.77 1.16
CA ILE A 132 -35.88 12.51 1.90
C ILE A 132 -36.28 11.34 1.02
N SER A 133 -35.55 10.23 1.12
CA SER A 133 -35.84 9.01 0.38
C SER A 133 -35.56 7.75 1.19
N TRP A 134 -36.22 6.65 0.86
CA TRP A 134 -36.00 5.34 1.48
C TRP A 134 -36.43 4.21 0.57
N ALA A 135 -35.86 3.02 0.78
CA ALA A 135 -36.35 1.80 0.16
C ALA A 135 -37.47 1.18 1.01
N GLN A 136 -38.58 0.79 0.39
CA GLN A 136 -39.66 0.09 1.09
C GLN A 136 -40.23 -1.10 0.33
N ARG A 137 -40.78 -2.06 1.08
CA ARG A 137 -41.61 -3.18 0.58
C ARG A 137 -42.57 -3.62 1.67
N GLY A 138 -43.55 -4.48 1.35
CA GLY A 138 -44.48 -4.99 2.33
C GLY A 138 -45.01 -6.40 2.04
N THR A 139 -45.79 -6.88 2.98
CA THR A 139 -46.59 -8.09 2.82
C THR A 139 -48.04 -7.72 2.46
N SER A 140 -48.77 -8.67 1.85
CA SER A 140 -50.17 -8.43 1.45
C SER A 140 -51.13 -8.13 2.61
N THR A 141 -50.68 -8.37 3.84
CA THR A 141 -51.45 -8.12 5.08
C THR A 141 -50.79 -7.03 5.95
N GLY A 142 -49.73 -6.38 5.44
CA GLY A 142 -49.06 -5.24 6.09
C GLY A 142 -49.88 -3.96 5.96
N PHE A 143 -49.23 -2.86 6.34
CA PHE A 143 -49.86 -1.54 6.33
C PHE A 143 -50.15 -1.12 4.88
N ASN A 144 -51.42 -0.86 4.54
CA ASN A 144 -51.84 -0.49 3.21
C ASN A 144 -52.29 0.99 3.09
N GLN A 145 -52.13 1.76 4.18
CA GLN A 145 -52.29 3.21 4.24
C GLN A 145 -51.01 3.78 4.92
N ARG A 146 -50.40 4.73 4.27
CA ARG A 146 -49.18 5.40 4.75
C ARG A 146 -49.34 6.88 4.45
N SER A 147 -49.02 7.71 5.42
CA SER A 147 -48.89 9.16 5.20
C SER A 147 -47.51 9.63 5.57
N PHE A 148 -47.01 10.56 4.79
CA PHE A 148 -45.77 11.26 5.07
C PHE A 148 -46.05 12.69 5.45
N SER A 149 -45.44 13.16 6.55
CA SER A 149 -45.60 14.50 7.08
C SER A 149 -44.25 15.07 7.48
N TRP A 150 -44.11 16.37 7.50
CA TRP A 150 -42.91 17.09 7.96
C TRP A 150 -43.29 18.04 9.11
N SER A 151 -42.27 18.41 9.88
CA SER A 151 -42.37 19.39 10.99
C SER A 151 -41.11 20.27 10.98
N ALA A 152 -41.30 21.56 11.24
CA ALA A 152 -40.23 22.54 11.43
C ALA A 152 -39.93 22.81 12.94
N ASP A 153 -40.78 22.34 13.86
CA ASP A 153 -40.64 22.54 15.31
C ASP A 153 -40.47 21.20 16.08
N GLY A 154 -40.40 20.06 15.37
CA GLY A 154 -40.33 18.72 15.94
C GLY A 154 -41.63 18.23 16.62
N GLU A 155 -42.68 19.09 16.72
CA GLU A 155 -43.92 18.78 17.44
C GLU A 155 -45.15 18.81 16.53
N THR A 156 -45.25 19.81 15.65
CA THR A 156 -46.42 20.05 14.79
C THR A 156 -46.18 19.53 13.39
N PHE A 157 -46.89 18.46 13.00
CA PHE A 157 -46.70 17.81 11.69
C PHE A 157 -47.69 18.26 10.64
N THR A 158 -47.23 18.64 9.48
CA THR A 158 -47.99 18.99 8.27
C THR A 158 -47.95 17.82 7.29
N GLU A 159 -49.15 17.29 6.90
CA GLU A 159 -49.21 16.20 5.92
C GLU A 159 -48.73 16.65 4.55
N PHE A 160 -47.83 15.88 3.95
CA PHE A 160 -47.22 16.16 2.64
C PHE A 160 -47.71 15.20 1.55
N ASP A 161 -47.76 13.90 1.85
CA ASP A 161 -48.21 12.88 0.90
C ASP A 161 -48.97 11.73 1.59
N VAL A 162 -49.84 11.08 0.85
CA VAL A 162 -50.62 9.92 1.32
C VAL A 162 -50.56 8.80 0.26
N ASP A 163 -49.93 7.71 0.61
CA ASP A 163 -49.85 6.51 -0.22
C ASP A 163 -50.84 5.45 0.30
N ASN A 164 -51.87 5.21 -0.47
CA ASN A 164 -52.86 4.19 -0.20
C ASN A 164 -52.76 3.03 -1.18
N GLY A 165 -52.36 1.89 -0.65
CA GLY A 165 -52.23 0.66 -1.42
C GLY A 165 -51.37 -0.43 -0.76
N THR A 166 -51.61 -1.67 -1.14
CA THR A 166 -50.80 -2.78 -0.63
C THR A 166 -49.45 -2.78 -1.32
N LEU A 167 -48.35 -2.69 -0.52
CA LEU A 167 -47.01 -2.85 -1.03
C LEU A 167 -46.78 -4.25 -1.53
N GLY A 168 -46.09 -4.36 -2.66
CA GLY A 168 -45.64 -5.64 -3.22
C GLY A 168 -44.44 -6.21 -2.44
N SER A 169 -44.05 -7.43 -2.78
CA SER A 169 -42.88 -8.12 -2.21
C SER A 169 -41.55 -7.63 -2.82
N SER A 170 -41.56 -6.76 -3.80
CA SER A 170 -40.38 -6.16 -4.41
C SER A 170 -40.06 -4.82 -3.71
N TRP A 171 -38.79 -4.53 -3.57
CA TRP A 171 -38.33 -3.25 -3.05
C TRP A 171 -38.61 -2.11 -4.03
N GLN A 172 -39.02 -0.97 -3.53
CA GLN A 172 -39.27 0.27 -4.26
C GLN A 172 -38.59 1.40 -3.50
N THR A 173 -37.99 2.35 -4.19
CA THR A 173 -37.52 3.62 -3.61
C THR A 173 -38.67 4.62 -3.61
N ILE A 174 -38.93 5.24 -2.46
CA ILE A 174 -39.82 6.36 -2.27
C ILE A 174 -38.96 7.59 -2.08
N SER A 175 -39.35 8.71 -2.66
CA SER A 175 -38.63 9.98 -2.54
C SER A 175 -39.61 11.13 -2.45
N HIS A 176 -39.35 12.05 -1.54
CA HIS A 176 -40.11 13.29 -1.37
C HIS A 176 -39.16 14.48 -1.51
N ASP A 177 -39.45 15.33 -2.47
CA ASP A 177 -38.77 16.60 -2.69
C ASP A 177 -39.50 17.70 -1.89
N LEU A 178 -38.85 18.20 -0.86
CA LEU A 178 -39.35 19.23 0.04
C LEU A 178 -38.67 20.57 -0.21
N SER A 179 -37.95 20.73 -1.32
CA SER A 179 -37.23 21.97 -1.68
C SER A 179 -38.14 23.24 -1.71
N ALA A 180 -39.45 23.07 -1.88
CA ALA A 180 -40.40 24.16 -1.82
C ALA A 180 -40.89 24.54 -0.40
N VAL A 181 -40.46 23.84 0.63
CA VAL A 181 -40.83 24.06 2.03
C VAL A 181 -39.72 24.87 2.72
N GLU A 182 -39.83 26.19 2.67
CA GLU A 182 -38.81 27.10 3.20
C GLU A 182 -38.57 26.92 4.72
N ASP A 183 -39.57 26.48 5.50
CA ASP A 183 -39.50 26.30 6.95
C ASP A 183 -38.56 25.13 7.36
N LEU A 184 -38.13 24.27 6.41
CA LEU A 184 -37.19 23.17 6.64
C LEU A 184 -35.74 23.58 6.37
N ALA A 185 -35.50 24.76 5.81
CA ALA A 185 -34.16 25.25 5.55
C ALA A 185 -33.56 25.87 6.81
N ASP A 186 -32.26 25.67 7.02
CA ASP A 186 -31.48 26.25 8.13
C ASP A 186 -32.15 26.07 9.49
N ASN A 187 -32.59 24.86 9.79
CA ASN A 187 -33.47 24.61 10.95
C ASN A 187 -33.01 23.39 11.77
N PRO A 188 -32.60 23.56 13.04
CA PRO A 188 -32.10 22.46 13.87
C PRO A 188 -33.20 21.51 14.40
N LEU A 189 -34.48 21.79 14.15
CA LEU A 189 -35.60 21.06 14.76
C LEU A 189 -36.47 20.31 13.74
N VAL A 190 -35.93 20.01 12.55
CA VAL A 190 -36.69 19.33 11.50
C VAL A 190 -36.99 17.88 11.89
N ALA A 191 -38.26 17.48 11.69
CA ALA A 191 -38.66 16.11 11.82
C ALA A 191 -39.55 15.66 10.65
N PHE A 192 -39.36 14.40 10.22
CA PHE A 192 -40.23 13.72 9.24
C PHE A 192 -40.98 12.59 9.93
N ARG A 193 -42.21 12.35 9.53
CA ARG A 193 -43.05 11.30 10.11
C ARG A 193 -43.69 10.43 9.03
N ILE A 194 -43.51 9.11 9.16
CA ILE A 194 -44.18 8.11 8.32
C ILE A 194 -45.19 7.40 9.20
N THR A 195 -46.47 7.70 9.04
CA THR A 195 -47.57 7.06 9.78
C THR A 195 -48.06 5.83 9.03
N LEU A 196 -48.22 4.71 9.72
CA LEU A 196 -48.54 3.38 9.15
C LEU A 196 -49.91 2.95 9.63
N ASP A 197 -50.87 2.66 8.70
CA ASP A 197 -52.21 2.20 9.04
C ASP A 197 -52.69 1.06 8.07
N GLY A 198 -53.80 0.43 8.45
CA GLY A 198 -54.49 -0.55 7.63
C GLY A 198 -53.82 -1.95 7.53
N ALA A 199 -52.94 -2.28 8.49
CA ALA A 199 -52.51 -3.65 8.64
C ALA A 199 -53.69 -4.56 9.01
N SER A 200 -53.78 -5.71 8.31
CA SER A 200 -54.90 -6.67 8.49
C SER A 200 -54.48 -7.95 9.21
N SER A 201 -53.21 -8.07 9.61
CA SER A 201 -52.68 -9.21 10.33
C SER A 201 -51.66 -8.81 11.32
N THR A 202 -51.61 -9.47 12.49
CA THR A 202 -50.57 -9.29 13.55
C THR A 202 -49.17 -9.32 13.00
N ASN A 203 -48.84 -10.18 12.04
CA ASN A 203 -47.51 -10.34 11.48
C ASN A 203 -47.38 -9.69 10.07
N GLY A 204 -48.38 -9.01 9.58
CA GLY A 204 -48.32 -8.24 8.35
C GLY A 204 -47.35 -7.06 8.53
N ASN A 205 -46.35 -6.89 7.70
CA ASN A 205 -45.29 -5.91 7.87
C ASN A 205 -45.05 -5.07 6.64
N ASN A 206 -44.53 -3.88 6.89
CA ASN A 206 -43.80 -3.07 5.94
C ASN A 206 -42.34 -3.02 6.38
N ARG A 207 -41.42 -2.91 5.42
CA ARG A 207 -39.98 -2.85 5.66
C ARG A 207 -39.44 -1.56 5.09
N PHE A 208 -38.60 -0.91 5.85
CA PHE A 208 -37.92 0.33 5.53
C PHE A 208 -36.41 0.09 5.59
N ASP A 209 -35.68 0.61 4.62
CA ASP A 209 -34.24 0.39 4.48
C ASP A 209 -33.61 1.57 3.75
N ASN A 210 -32.32 1.83 4.01
CA ASN A 210 -31.58 2.89 3.33
C ASN A 210 -32.33 4.24 3.34
N ILE A 211 -32.69 4.71 4.55
CA ILE A 211 -33.34 6.00 4.72
C ILE A 211 -32.27 7.08 4.56
N LEU A 212 -32.49 8.04 3.67
CA LEU A 212 -31.55 9.07 3.28
C LEU A 212 -32.23 10.44 3.32
N VAL A 213 -31.63 11.39 4.02
CA VAL A 213 -32.01 12.81 3.99
C VAL A 213 -30.84 13.58 3.37
N GLU A 214 -31.17 14.41 2.39
CA GLU A 214 -30.24 15.24 1.64
C GLU A 214 -30.70 16.70 1.64
N GLY A 215 -29.74 17.62 1.53
CA GLY A 215 -30.02 19.05 1.40
C GLY A 215 -28.91 19.73 0.60
N THR A 216 -29.21 20.91 0.08
CA THR A 216 -28.23 21.77 -0.60
C THR A 216 -27.68 22.76 0.44
N GLY A 217 -26.36 22.88 0.56
CA GLY A 217 -25.75 23.83 1.49
C GLY A 217 -26.19 25.27 1.18
N ILE A 218 -26.66 26.01 2.18
CA ILE A 218 -26.83 27.46 2.08
C ILE A 218 -25.43 28.03 2.18
N GLY A 219 -24.93 28.65 1.11
CA GLY A 219 -23.60 29.20 1.09
C GLY A 219 -23.35 30.17 2.24
N GLU A 220 -22.67 29.69 3.29
CA GLU A 220 -21.96 30.62 4.18
C GLU A 220 -20.82 31.28 3.37
N PRO A 221 -20.35 32.47 3.73
CA PRO A 221 -19.16 33.05 3.14
C PRO A 221 -18.03 32.03 3.27
N GLN A 222 -17.38 31.68 2.15
CA GLN A 222 -16.32 30.69 2.10
C GLN A 222 -15.24 31.03 3.12
N ARG A 223 -14.94 30.07 4.01
CA ARG A 223 -13.91 30.24 5.03
C ARG A 223 -12.72 29.37 4.66
N PHE A 224 -11.53 29.89 4.87
CA PHE A 224 -10.27 29.25 4.48
C PHE A 224 -9.37 29.04 5.69
N PRO A 225 -8.61 27.96 5.76
CA PRO A 225 -7.68 27.74 6.85
C PRO A 225 -6.54 28.77 6.81
N LEU A 226 -6.52 29.66 7.80
CA LEU A 226 -5.34 30.47 8.11
C LEU A 226 -4.23 29.60 8.71
N LEU A 227 -4.60 28.57 9.46
CA LEU A 227 -3.69 27.58 10.04
C LEU A 227 -4.45 26.28 10.26
N ALA A 228 -3.96 25.19 9.67
CA ALA A 228 -4.49 23.84 9.91
C ALA A 228 -3.35 22.87 10.23
N ASN A 229 -3.61 21.87 11.10
CA ASN A 229 -2.66 20.82 11.40
C ASN A 229 -3.35 19.54 11.90
N GLU A 230 -3.17 18.45 11.17
CA GLU A 230 -3.59 17.10 11.54
C GLU A 230 -2.49 16.31 12.26
N PHE A 231 -1.38 16.96 12.61
CA PHE A 231 -0.22 16.42 13.33
C PHE A 231 0.37 15.14 12.71
N THR A 232 0.24 14.99 11.40
CA THR A 232 0.83 13.88 10.63
C THR A 232 2.35 13.95 10.57
N SER A 233 2.92 15.13 10.79
CA SER A 233 4.36 15.39 10.98
C SER A 233 4.61 16.14 12.29
N ASN A 234 5.87 16.25 12.69
CA ASN A 234 6.23 16.86 13.98
C ASN A 234 5.91 18.37 14.00
N PRO A 235 4.89 18.84 14.74
CA PRO A 235 4.47 20.24 14.71
C PRO A 235 5.53 21.19 15.29
N PHE A 236 6.46 20.69 16.11
CA PHE A 236 7.53 21.52 16.66
C PHE A 236 8.55 21.95 15.59
N ASP A 237 8.63 21.23 14.49
CA ASP A 237 9.42 21.59 13.31
C ASP A 237 8.68 22.57 12.38
N GLN A 238 7.35 22.76 12.61
CA GLN A 238 6.46 23.66 11.88
C GLN A 238 6.15 24.97 12.66
N GLY A 239 6.93 25.31 13.65
CA GLY A 239 6.79 26.55 14.43
C GLY A 239 5.86 26.46 15.64
N TRP A 240 5.18 25.32 15.89
CA TRP A 240 4.47 25.09 17.15
C TRP A 240 5.45 25.02 18.31
N ARG A 241 4.99 25.39 19.51
CA ARG A 241 5.87 25.51 20.66
C ARG A 241 5.30 24.87 21.91
N ASP A 242 6.17 24.24 22.67
CA ASP A 242 5.92 23.77 24.02
C ASP A 242 6.61 24.72 25.00
N ILE A 243 5.87 25.45 25.80
CA ILE A 243 6.41 26.32 26.85
C ILE A 243 6.02 25.74 28.21
N ASN A 244 7.03 25.33 28.95
CA ASN A 244 6.87 24.79 30.30
C ASN A 244 7.14 25.89 31.34
N VAL A 245 6.11 26.23 32.11
CA VAL A 245 6.21 27.23 33.21
C VAL A 245 6.55 26.53 34.52
N ALA A 246 5.97 25.34 34.77
CA ALA A 246 6.26 24.57 35.98
C ALA A 246 6.27 23.07 35.71
N GLY A 247 7.13 22.33 36.41
CA GLY A 247 7.27 20.89 36.25
C GLY A 247 8.33 20.48 35.24
N GLU A 248 8.41 19.16 34.93
CA GLU A 248 9.45 18.62 34.02
C GLU A 248 8.82 17.98 32.77
N GLN A 249 7.49 17.70 32.77
CA GLN A 249 6.76 17.10 31.65
C GLN A 249 6.48 18.14 30.59
N ARG A 250 6.43 17.67 29.33
CA ARG A 250 6.24 18.50 28.15
C ARG A 250 5.20 17.91 27.22
N TRP A 251 4.66 18.73 26.35
CA TRP A 251 3.92 18.26 25.20
C TRP A 251 4.86 17.51 24.25
N ASP A 252 4.42 16.35 23.80
CA ASP A 252 5.21 15.46 22.95
C ASP A 252 4.39 14.98 21.75
N TRP A 253 5.01 15.03 20.59
CA TRP A 253 4.39 14.55 19.36
C TRP A 253 4.50 13.04 19.26
N ASN A 254 3.39 12.37 18.95
CA ASN A 254 3.30 10.94 18.80
C ASN A 254 3.04 10.56 17.33
N SER A 255 4.09 10.23 16.61
CA SER A 255 4.04 9.84 15.20
C SER A 255 3.23 8.59 14.89
N SER A 256 3.00 7.71 15.90
CA SER A 256 2.19 6.50 15.72
C SER A 256 0.68 6.76 15.74
N PHE A 257 0.27 7.92 16.26
CA PHE A 257 -1.14 8.28 16.42
C PHE A 257 -1.46 9.67 15.84
N ASN A 258 -0.50 10.32 15.20
CA ASN A 258 -0.64 11.65 14.61
C ASN A 258 -1.30 12.66 15.56
N ASN A 259 -0.75 12.80 16.76
CA ASN A 259 -1.28 13.72 17.76
C ASN A 259 -0.19 14.32 18.65
N VAL A 260 -0.51 15.42 19.33
CA VAL A 260 0.34 16.00 20.36
C VAL A 260 -0.25 15.71 21.73
N SER A 261 0.50 15.03 22.58
CA SER A 261 0.00 14.55 23.86
C SER A 261 0.74 15.16 25.04
N PHE A 262 0.00 15.33 26.14
CA PHE A 262 0.55 15.78 27.42
C PHE A 262 0.06 14.90 28.56
N SER A 263 0.97 14.48 29.43
CA SER A 263 0.66 13.77 30.67
C SER A 263 1.57 14.20 31.80
N PRO A 264 1.03 14.68 32.94
CA PRO A 264 1.84 15.01 34.10
C PRO A 264 2.16 13.78 34.96
N PHE A 265 1.86 12.56 34.50
CA PHE A 265 2.03 11.30 35.27
C PHE A 265 3.41 10.68 35.02
N VAL A 266 4.28 10.68 36.04
CA VAL A 266 5.55 9.96 36.04
C VAL A 266 5.71 9.24 37.37
N GLY A 267 5.20 8.00 37.45
CA GLY A 267 5.16 7.24 38.71
C GLY A 267 4.24 7.85 39.78
N GLY A 268 3.38 8.76 39.39
CA GLY A 268 2.43 9.58 40.16
C GLY A 268 2.26 10.94 39.48
N CYS A 269 1.14 11.61 39.75
CA CYS A 269 0.88 12.94 39.21
C CYS A 269 1.89 13.98 39.74
N GLN A 270 2.48 14.75 38.86
CA GLN A 270 3.48 15.78 39.17
C GLN A 270 2.90 17.17 38.93
N VAL A 271 3.18 18.13 39.84
CA VAL A 271 2.79 19.53 39.65
C VAL A 271 3.39 20.03 38.33
N ASN A 272 2.53 20.58 37.47
CA ASN A 272 2.91 21.01 36.14
C ASN A 272 2.03 22.16 35.64
N GLU A 273 2.63 23.08 34.92
CA GLU A 273 1.94 24.06 34.09
C GLU A 273 2.65 24.11 32.76
N ASN A 274 1.91 23.79 31.69
CA ASN A 274 2.48 23.68 30.37
C ASN A 274 1.52 24.21 29.29
N TRP A 275 2.10 24.86 28.29
CA TRP A 275 1.40 25.53 27.21
C TRP A 275 1.86 24.98 25.87
N PHE A 276 0.91 24.54 25.05
CA PHE A 276 1.15 24.16 23.65
C PHE A 276 0.57 25.24 22.75
N LEU A 277 1.45 25.94 22.01
CA LEU A 277 1.10 27.14 21.25
C LEU A 277 1.22 26.89 19.75
N THR A 278 0.33 27.54 19.01
CA THR A 278 0.42 27.63 17.54
C THR A 278 1.68 28.39 17.10
N PRO A 279 2.08 28.33 15.82
CA PRO A 279 2.86 29.40 15.19
C PRO A 279 2.20 30.76 15.38
N ALA A 280 2.94 31.84 15.19
CA ALA A 280 2.36 33.19 15.22
C ALA A 280 1.31 33.33 14.10
N ILE A 281 0.13 33.85 14.47
CA ILE A 281 -1.01 34.07 13.58
C ILE A 281 -1.14 35.57 13.36
N ASP A 282 -1.31 35.98 12.11
CA ASP A 282 -1.66 37.36 11.77
C ASP A 282 -3.18 37.48 11.64
N PHE A 283 -3.84 37.99 12.69
CA PHE A 283 -5.29 38.16 12.71
C PHE A 283 -5.79 39.35 11.86
N ASP A 284 -4.86 40.17 11.36
CA ASP A 284 -5.22 41.24 10.40
C ASP A 284 -5.18 40.75 8.94
N ALA A 285 -4.66 39.55 8.69
CA ALA A 285 -4.50 39.02 7.33
C ALA A 285 -5.85 38.74 6.66
N GLN A 286 -6.84 38.28 7.44
CA GLN A 286 -8.19 37.97 6.96
C GLN A 286 -9.20 38.19 8.13
N PRO A 287 -10.41 38.74 7.92
CA PRO A 287 -11.37 38.96 8.99
C PRO A 287 -12.20 37.71 9.33
N GLY A 288 -12.77 37.71 10.53
CA GLY A 288 -13.79 36.74 10.91
C GLY A 288 -13.30 35.33 11.18
N GLU A 289 -12.24 35.21 11.94
CA GLU A 289 -11.61 33.93 12.31
C GLU A 289 -12.56 33.05 13.13
N ARG A 290 -12.52 31.75 12.78
CA ARG A 290 -13.30 30.69 13.41
C ARG A 290 -12.38 29.51 13.72
N LEU A 291 -12.34 29.09 14.98
CA LEU A 291 -11.49 27.99 15.44
C LEU A 291 -12.28 26.69 15.56
N ASN A 292 -11.74 25.63 14.96
CA ASN A 292 -12.12 24.24 15.18
C ASN A 292 -10.91 23.44 15.65
N PHE A 293 -11.11 22.44 16.48
CA PHE A 293 -10.05 21.48 16.83
C PHE A 293 -10.65 20.18 17.36
N SER A 294 -9.87 19.12 17.45
CA SER A 294 -10.28 17.88 18.11
C SER A 294 -9.30 17.50 19.22
N VAL A 295 -9.86 17.02 20.33
CA VAL A 295 -9.13 16.60 21.53
C VAL A 295 -9.59 15.23 21.97
N ALA A 296 -8.64 14.37 22.42
CA ALA A 296 -8.96 13.12 23.08
C ALA A 296 -8.44 13.12 24.52
N ARG A 297 -9.22 12.55 25.43
CA ARG A 297 -8.79 12.25 26.80
C ARG A 297 -8.08 10.90 26.82
N GLY A 298 -6.78 10.86 27.18
CA GLY A 298 -6.03 9.60 27.35
C GLY A 298 -6.38 8.88 28.64
N PHE A 299 -6.33 9.61 29.77
CA PHE A 299 -6.77 9.14 31.09
C PHE A 299 -7.60 10.23 31.78
N PRO A 300 -8.64 9.84 32.51
CA PRO A 300 -9.46 10.81 33.23
C PRO A 300 -8.71 11.40 34.44
N GLY A 301 -9.00 12.64 34.80
CA GLY A 301 -8.46 13.34 35.96
C GLY A 301 -9.33 14.55 36.31
N ASP A 302 -8.94 15.29 37.36
CA ASP A 302 -9.66 16.43 37.87
C ASP A 302 -9.22 17.75 37.20
N ASN A 303 -8.31 17.69 36.22
CA ASN A 303 -7.75 18.89 35.59
C ASN A 303 -8.25 19.05 34.18
N ASP A 304 -8.73 20.23 33.89
CA ASP A 304 -9.23 20.64 32.59
C ASP A 304 -8.11 21.10 31.66
N LEU A 305 -8.38 21.10 30.36
CA LEU A 305 -7.54 21.69 29.33
C LEU A 305 -8.21 23.01 28.90
N GLU A 306 -7.48 24.11 29.03
CA GLU A 306 -7.96 25.43 28.61
C GLU A 306 -7.42 25.77 27.21
N VAL A 307 -8.26 26.35 26.37
CA VAL A 307 -7.91 26.89 25.06
C VAL A 307 -8.06 28.41 25.11
N LEU A 308 -6.98 29.12 24.82
CA LEU A 308 -6.89 30.57 24.99
C LEU A 308 -6.23 31.20 23.75
N TYR A 309 -6.46 32.52 23.56
CA TYR A 309 -5.68 33.28 22.58
C TYR A 309 -5.13 34.57 23.20
N SER A 310 -4.03 35.05 22.64
CA SER A 310 -3.41 36.32 23.03
C SER A 310 -2.84 37.03 21.80
N THR A 311 -3.11 38.31 21.67
CA THR A 311 -2.43 39.22 20.74
C THR A 311 -1.38 40.09 21.46
N ASP A 312 -1.16 39.85 22.76
CA ASP A 312 -0.22 40.54 23.64
C ASP A 312 1.04 39.74 23.90
N PHE A 313 1.02 38.40 23.74
CA PHE A 313 2.17 37.53 23.92
C PHE A 313 3.08 37.57 22.68
N ASP A 314 4.39 37.78 22.93
CA ASP A 314 5.39 37.86 21.84
C ASP A 314 6.00 36.53 21.43
N GLY A 315 5.49 35.41 21.96
CA GLY A 315 5.98 34.06 21.69
C GLY A 315 7.26 33.68 22.47
N ILE A 316 7.73 34.50 23.37
CA ILE A 316 8.96 34.29 24.14
C ILE A 316 8.73 34.56 25.63
N GLY A 317 9.32 33.73 26.50
CA GLY A 317 9.21 33.92 27.94
C GLY A 317 8.10 33.17 28.62
N ASP A 318 7.66 33.65 29.78
CA ASP A 318 6.57 33.06 30.56
C ASP A 318 5.20 33.53 29.99
N PRO A 319 4.37 32.64 29.47
CA PRO A 319 3.05 33.06 28.96
C PRO A 319 2.17 33.75 30.00
N ASN A 320 2.38 33.50 31.29
CA ASN A 320 1.66 34.18 32.38
C ASN A 320 1.97 35.68 32.52
N ASP A 321 2.99 36.18 31.83
CA ASP A 321 3.34 37.61 31.81
C ASP A 321 2.48 38.40 30.78
N ALA A 322 1.64 37.70 29.95
CA ALA A 322 0.77 38.29 28.93
C ALA A 322 -0.73 38.15 29.29
N ASP A 323 -1.57 38.94 28.64
CA ASP A 323 -3.02 38.86 28.78
C ASP A 323 -3.58 37.80 27.79
N TRP A 324 -4.34 36.85 28.33
CA TRP A 324 -4.97 35.77 27.54
C TRP A 324 -6.48 35.78 27.65
N ASN A 325 -7.15 35.62 26.53
CA ASN A 325 -8.60 35.49 26.43
C ASN A 325 -8.97 34.00 26.36
N LEU A 326 -9.85 33.55 27.24
CA LEU A 326 -10.33 32.17 27.24
C LEU A 326 -11.31 31.94 26.09
N ILE A 327 -11.04 30.97 25.26
CA ILE A 327 -11.96 30.49 24.21
C ILE A 327 -12.89 29.41 24.79
N THR A 328 -12.32 28.38 25.40
CA THR A 328 -13.09 27.30 26.02
C THR A 328 -12.26 26.53 27.05
N THR A 329 -12.96 25.78 27.90
CA THR A 329 -12.39 24.83 28.85
C THR A 329 -12.93 23.44 28.56
N ILE A 330 -12.06 22.47 28.39
CA ILE A 330 -12.41 21.09 28.10
C ILE A 330 -12.24 20.26 29.36
N SER A 331 -13.32 19.66 29.83
CA SER A 331 -13.34 18.87 31.06
C SER A 331 -13.19 17.38 30.76
N SER A 332 -12.58 16.67 31.70
CA SER A 332 -12.53 15.21 31.65
C SER A 332 -13.91 14.55 31.59
N SER A 333 -14.94 15.25 32.10
CA SER A 333 -16.34 14.78 32.07
C SER A 333 -17.01 14.86 30.69
N ASP A 334 -16.48 15.61 29.76
CA ASP A 334 -17.02 15.75 28.39
C ASP A 334 -16.85 14.46 27.56
N PHE A 335 -16.00 13.54 28.02
CA PHE A 335 -15.67 12.31 27.33
C PHE A 335 -16.32 11.09 27.99
N SER A 336 -17.09 10.35 27.23
CA SER A 336 -17.69 9.07 27.65
C SER A 336 -16.68 7.91 27.65
N SER A 337 -15.58 8.01 26.85
CA SER A 337 -14.53 6.98 26.73
C SER A 337 -13.14 7.62 26.64
N ASN A 338 -12.11 6.81 26.96
CA ASN A 338 -10.71 7.23 26.77
C ASN A 338 -10.27 7.00 25.34
N ASN A 339 -9.33 7.82 24.85
CA ASN A 339 -8.71 7.74 23.54
C ASN A 339 -9.68 7.88 22.34
N SER A 340 -10.85 8.45 22.56
CA SER A 340 -11.77 8.85 21.49
C SER A 340 -11.69 10.37 21.33
N ALA A 341 -11.36 10.84 20.15
CA ALA A 341 -11.35 12.25 19.83
C ALA A 341 -12.77 12.80 19.76
N LEU A 342 -12.97 13.99 20.28
CA LEU A 342 -14.21 14.77 20.14
C LEU A 342 -13.88 16.09 19.46
N PRO A 343 -14.68 16.54 18.50
CA PRO A 343 -14.55 17.86 17.89
C PRO A 343 -15.06 18.95 18.85
N PHE A 344 -14.42 20.10 18.82
CA PHE A 344 -14.77 21.32 19.55
C PHE A 344 -14.76 22.50 18.59
N GLY A 345 -15.75 23.33 18.66
CA GLY A 345 -15.99 24.46 17.78
C GLY A 345 -17.31 24.31 17.01
N PRO A 346 -17.67 25.22 16.10
CA PRO A 346 -16.85 26.40 15.77
C PRO A 346 -16.85 27.46 16.91
N PHE A 347 -15.72 28.13 17.13
CA PHE A 347 -15.56 29.22 18.06
C PHE A 347 -15.30 30.52 17.29
N ASP A 348 -16.22 31.51 17.39
CA ASP A 348 -16.14 32.78 16.68
C ASP A 348 -15.56 33.92 17.54
N GLN A 349 -15.04 33.63 18.75
CA GLN A 349 -14.48 34.62 19.66
C GLN A 349 -13.23 35.32 19.12
N LEU A 350 -12.63 34.76 18.08
CA LEU A 350 -11.46 35.28 17.37
C LEU A 350 -11.81 36.27 16.26
N ALA A 351 -13.09 36.35 15.86
CA ALA A 351 -13.52 37.14 14.72
C ALA A 351 -13.22 38.66 14.81
N ASP A 352 -12.99 39.17 16.03
CA ASP A 352 -12.65 40.54 16.33
C ASP A 352 -11.18 40.68 16.83
N ALA A 353 -10.36 39.62 16.72
CA ALA A 353 -8.95 39.71 17.10
C ALA A 353 -8.18 40.56 16.08
N GLU A 354 -7.23 41.39 16.55
CA GLU A 354 -6.41 42.27 15.72
C GLU A 354 -4.92 42.09 16.06
N GLY A 355 -4.08 42.20 15.05
CA GLY A 355 -2.60 42.10 15.18
C GLY A 355 -2.08 40.66 15.16
N SER A 356 -0.81 40.48 15.44
CA SER A 356 -0.18 39.15 15.50
C SER A 356 -0.33 38.54 16.90
N GLY A 357 -0.68 37.25 16.96
CA GLY A 357 -0.88 36.59 18.24
C GLY A 357 -0.70 35.07 18.19
N PHE A 358 -1.15 34.39 19.24
CA PHE A 358 -1.05 32.94 19.39
C PHE A 358 -2.34 32.37 19.98
N ILE A 359 -2.64 31.12 19.61
CA ILE A 359 -3.64 30.28 20.28
C ILE A 359 -2.88 29.24 21.09
N ALA A 360 -3.33 28.97 22.32
CA ALA A 360 -2.67 28.05 23.23
C ALA A 360 -3.63 27.03 23.84
N PHE A 361 -3.13 25.79 23.99
CA PHE A 361 -3.70 24.77 24.87
C PHE A 361 -2.91 24.77 26.17
N ARG A 362 -3.54 25.23 27.26
CA ARG A 362 -2.93 25.33 28.60
C ARG A 362 -3.40 24.21 29.49
N PHE A 363 -2.46 23.53 30.11
CA PHE A 363 -2.72 22.54 31.15
C PHE A 363 -2.07 22.94 32.46
N ILE A 364 -2.84 22.90 33.56
CA ILE A 364 -2.36 23.17 34.92
C ILE A 364 -2.73 21.99 35.82
N TYR A 365 -1.74 21.46 36.54
CA TYR A 365 -1.96 20.46 37.60
C TYR A 365 -1.28 20.91 38.90
N GLU A 366 -2.08 21.06 39.94
CA GLU A 366 -1.61 21.35 41.29
C GLU A 366 -1.83 20.19 42.29
N SER A 367 -2.98 19.50 42.17
CA SER A 367 -3.35 18.42 43.07
C SER A 367 -4.57 17.64 42.53
N GLY A 368 -4.83 16.45 43.05
CA GLY A 368 -5.94 15.58 42.65
C GLY A 368 -5.51 14.43 41.75
N ASP A 369 -6.40 13.91 40.92
CA ASP A 369 -6.11 12.95 39.86
C ASP A 369 -5.76 13.70 38.58
N CYS A 370 -4.68 13.36 37.91
CA CYS A 370 -4.20 14.05 36.75
C CYS A 370 -4.72 13.46 35.43
N ALA A 371 -5.30 14.31 34.58
CA ALA A 371 -5.74 13.97 33.24
C ALA A 371 -4.55 13.87 32.27
N THR A 372 -4.73 13.06 31.23
CA THR A 372 -3.85 13.04 30.04
C THR A 372 -4.64 13.53 28.85
N TRP A 373 -4.12 14.48 28.13
CA TRP A 373 -4.76 15.12 26.98
C TRP A 373 -3.99 14.87 25.69
N ARG A 374 -4.73 14.84 24.57
CA ARG A 374 -4.17 14.75 23.22
C ARG A 374 -4.91 15.71 22.32
N VAL A 375 -4.19 16.54 21.60
CA VAL A 375 -4.71 17.36 20.52
C VAL A 375 -4.52 16.58 19.24
N GLU A 376 -5.62 16.25 18.55
CA GLU A 376 -5.63 15.36 17.40
C GLU A 376 -5.71 16.14 16.07
N SER A 377 -6.36 17.31 16.05
CA SER A 377 -6.42 18.23 14.92
C SER A 377 -6.62 19.66 15.36
N PHE A 378 -6.25 20.60 14.51
CA PHE A 378 -6.42 22.04 14.71
C PHE A 378 -6.71 22.73 13.37
N GLU A 379 -7.71 23.60 13.33
CA GLU A 379 -8.07 24.36 12.15
C GLU A 379 -8.56 25.74 12.56
N LEU A 380 -7.90 26.79 12.06
CA LEU A 380 -8.33 28.18 12.18
C LEU A 380 -8.75 28.68 10.80
N LEU A 381 -10.02 28.98 10.64
CA LEU A 381 -10.62 29.45 9.40
C LEU A 381 -10.84 30.97 9.46
N ALA A 382 -10.74 31.67 8.31
CA ALA A 382 -11.12 33.07 8.17
C ALA A 382 -12.09 33.28 6.99
N ALA A 383 -12.89 34.35 7.01
CA ALA A 383 -13.69 34.74 5.87
C ALA A 383 -12.78 35.23 4.74
N GLY A 384 -12.99 34.73 3.52
CA GLY A 384 -12.29 35.27 2.33
C GLY A 384 -12.74 36.72 2.07
N ASP A 385 -11.84 37.55 1.55
CA ASP A 385 -12.21 38.81 0.96
C ASP A 385 -13.24 38.54 -0.15
N GLU A 386 -14.41 39.22 -0.12
CA GLU A 386 -15.27 39.30 -1.28
C GLU A 386 -14.60 40.23 -2.31
N ASP A 387 -13.51 39.78 -2.94
CA ASP A 387 -13.07 40.41 -4.18
C ASP A 387 -14.19 40.23 -5.21
N GLU A 388 -14.64 41.33 -5.82
CA GLU A 388 -15.49 41.25 -7.02
C GLU A 388 -14.90 40.17 -7.95
N PRO A 389 -15.68 39.17 -8.38
CA PRO A 389 -15.11 38.07 -9.18
C PRO A 389 -14.41 38.66 -10.39
N VAL A 390 -13.09 38.42 -10.47
CA VAL A 390 -12.27 38.85 -11.63
C VAL A 390 -12.90 38.25 -12.87
N ALA A 391 -13.36 39.12 -13.77
CA ALA A 391 -14.04 38.67 -14.98
C ALA A 391 -13.15 37.69 -15.76
N PHE A 392 -13.68 36.52 -16.10
CA PHE A 392 -12.96 35.49 -16.85
C PHE A 392 -12.66 36.02 -18.27
N ALA A 393 -11.47 36.57 -18.43
CA ALA A 393 -10.98 37.10 -19.72
C ALA A 393 -9.46 37.06 -19.76
N CYS A 394 -8.91 36.66 -20.89
CA CYS A 394 -7.47 36.62 -21.12
C CYS A 394 -6.77 37.94 -20.77
N GLY A 395 -5.67 37.87 -20.07
CA GLY A 395 -4.83 38.99 -19.66
C GLY A 395 -5.31 39.71 -18.37
N ASN A 396 -6.41 39.32 -17.77
CA ASN A 396 -6.79 39.79 -16.43
C ASN A 396 -5.88 39.17 -15.33
N GLU A 397 -5.97 39.73 -14.14
CA GLU A 397 -5.26 39.18 -12.96
C GLU A 397 -5.59 37.71 -12.73
N VAL A 398 -4.61 36.92 -12.25
CA VAL A 398 -4.71 35.47 -12.06
C VAL A 398 -3.96 35.05 -10.80
N THR A 399 -4.37 33.91 -10.24
CA THR A 399 -3.59 33.21 -9.24
C THR A 399 -2.41 32.49 -9.92
N ARG A 400 -1.20 32.69 -9.42
CA ARG A 400 0.00 32.05 -9.96
C ARG A 400 0.08 30.59 -9.51
N ILE A 401 0.66 29.73 -10.36
CA ILE A 401 0.76 28.30 -10.09
C ILE A 401 1.62 28.04 -8.84
N HIS A 402 2.73 28.74 -8.65
CA HIS A 402 3.55 28.59 -7.44
C HIS A 402 2.80 28.96 -6.14
N ALA A 403 1.86 29.90 -6.20
CA ALA A 403 1.00 30.20 -5.05
C ALA A 403 -0.07 29.12 -4.82
N ILE A 404 -0.49 28.40 -5.87
CA ILE A 404 -1.38 27.25 -5.77
C ILE A 404 -0.62 26.08 -5.16
N GLN A 405 0.55 25.75 -5.67
CA GLN A 405 1.39 24.65 -5.19
C GLN A 405 1.89 24.88 -3.76
N GLY A 406 2.41 26.07 -3.47
CA GLY A 406 3.05 26.37 -2.20
C GLY A 406 4.34 25.56 -1.99
N PRO A 407 5.01 25.70 -0.83
CA PRO A 407 6.27 25.01 -0.53
C PRO A 407 6.09 23.67 0.22
N GLY A 408 4.88 23.13 0.31
CA GLY A 408 4.56 21.92 1.08
C GLY A 408 3.93 20.84 0.22
N PHE A 409 3.71 19.66 0.78
CA PHE A 409 3.08 18.51 0.13
C PHE A 409 1.56 18.63 -0.09
N ALA A 410 1.00 19.79 0.13
CA ALA A 410 -0.40 20.09 -0.17
C ALA A 410 -0.56 21.59 -0.42
N SER A 411 -1.46 21.94 -1.31
CA SER A 411 -1.74 23.32 -1.68
C SER A 411 -2.25 24.16 -0.49
N PRO A 412 -1.70 25.32 -0.23
CA PRO A 412 -2.26 26.28 0.72
C PRO A 412 -3.61 26.86 0.26
N LEU A 413 -3.97 26.64 -1.00
CA LEU A 413 -5.22 27.10 -1.61
C LEU A 413 -6.19 25.94 -1.88
N GLN A 414 -6.01 24.78 -1.24
CA GLN A 414 -6.95 23.66 -1.37
C GLN A 414 -8.38 24.08 -1.09
N GLY A 415 -9.31 23.69 -1.97
CA GLY A 415 -10.73 24.03 -1.88
C GLY A 415 -11.08 25.43 -2.38
N ARG A 416 -10.10 26.24 -2.85
CA ARG A 416 -10.35 27.56 -3.42
C ARG A 416 -10.62 27.53 -4.91
N ASP A 417 -11.57 28.38 -5.34
CA ASP A 417 -11.76 28.69 -6.74
C ASP A 417 -10.70 29.71 -7.18
N VAL A 418 -9.97 29.38 -8.23
CA VAL A 418 -8.89 30.20 -8.76
C VAL A 418 -9.04 30.39 -10.28
N GLN A 419 -8.40 31.42 -10.80
CA GLN A 419 -8.20 31.58 -12.22
C GLN A 419 -6.72 31.59 -12.54
N VAL A 420 -6.28 30.69 -13.42
CA VAL A 420 -4.88 30.54 -13.86
C VAL A 420 -4.79 30.92 -15.33
N GLU A 421 -3.70 31.59 -15.76
CA GLU A 421 -3.38 31.80 -17.17
C GLU A 421 -1.94 31.37 -17.42
N ALA A 422 -1.75 30.18 -18.01
CA ALA A 422 -0.45 29.56 -18.19
C ALA A 422 -0.36 28.75 -19.50
N ILE A 423 0.81 28.25 -19.83
CA ILE A 423 1.13 27.55 -21.08
C ILE A 423 0.80 26.06 -20.94
N VAL A 424 0.05 25.51 -21.89
CA VAL A 424 -0.14 24.06 -22.00
C VAL A 424 1.17 23.41 -22.40
N THR A 425 1.79 22.68 -21.51
CA THR A 425 3.04 21.95 -21.77
C THR A 425 2.79 20.53 -22.25
N GLY A 426 1.63 19.93 -21.89
CA GLY A 426 1.21 18.63 -22.40
C GLY A 426 -0.30 18.42 -22.32
N SER A 427 -0.87 17.72 -23.30
CA SER A 427 -2.30 17.42 -23.34
C SER A 427 -2.55 15.92 -23.31
N PHE A 428 -3.30 15.45 -22.29
CA PHE A 428 -3.71 14.08 -22.02
C PHE A 428 -5.24 14.00 -21.83
N GLN A 429 -5.99 14.82 -22.58
CA GLN A 429 -7.44 14.98 -22.41
C GLN A 429 -8.24 13.73 -22.81
N SER A 430 -7.63 12.75 -23.49
CA SER A 430 -8.32 11.53 -23.85
C SER A 430 -8.63 10.69 -22.59
N ARG A 431 -9.90 10.38 -22.39
CA ARG A 431 -10.35 9.41 -21.36
C ARG A 431 -10.46 7.97 -21.90
N VAL A 432 -10.13 7.77 -23.17
CA VAL A 432 -10.22 6.46 -23.80
C VAL A 432 -9.22 5.51 -23.17
N ASN A 433 -9.67 4.30 -22.82
CA ASN A 433 -8.87 3.25 -22.17
C ASN A 433 -8.22 3.69 -20.84
N GLY A 434 -8.85 4.62 -20.11
CA GLY A 434 -8.37 5.07 -18.81
C GLY A 434 -7.39 6.23 -18.88
N GLY A 435 -7.28 6.93 -20.01
CA GLY A 435 -6.44 8.12 -20.11
C GLY A 435 -6.80 9.21 -19.09
N LEU A 436 -5.87 10.10 -18.79
CA LEU A 436 -5.92 11.02 -17.64
C LEU A 436 -7.11 12.00 -17.70
N GLY A 437 -7.54 12.41 -18.91
CA GLY A 437 -8.70 13.30 -19.07
C GLY A 437 -8.40 14.76 -18.72
N GLY A 438 -7.16 15.22 -18.90
CA GLY A 438 -6.75 16.56 -18.57
C GLY A 438 -5.48 16.99 -19.29
N PHE A 439 -4.88 18.09 -18.83
CA PHE A 439 -3.67 18.65 -19.43
C PHE A 439 -2.79 19.33 -18.38
N TYR A 440 -1.50 19.45 -18.66
CA TYR A 440 -0.53 20.12 -17.79
C TYR A 440 -0.34 21.56 -18.21
N LEU A 441 -0.37 22.46 -17.24
CA LEU A 441 -0.02 23.87 -17.36
C LEU A 441 1.31 24.14 -16.68
N GLN A 442 2.07 25.09 -17.23
CA GLN A 442 3.25 25.63 -16.60
C GLN A 442 3.34 27.12 -16.81
N GLU A 443 3.75 27.86 -15.78
CA GLU A 443 3.96 29.30 -15.86
C GLU A 443 5.00 29.66 -16.95
N ALA A 444 4.76 30.76 -17.62
CA ALA A 444 5.79 31.35 -18.45
C ALA A 444 6.99 31.76 -17.58
N THR A 445 8.22 31.55 -18.06
CA THR A 445 9.44 31.81 -17.29
C THR A 445 9.51 33.22 -16.70
N MET A 446 8.89 34.19 -17.33
CA MET A 446 8.82 35.56 -16.81
C MET A 446 7.84 35.77 -15.65
N ASN A 447 6.98 34.80 -15.38
CA ASN A 447 5.95 34.81 -14.33
C ASN A 447 6.29 33.87 -13.17
N GLN A 448 7.33 33.05 -13.32
CA GLN A 448 7.82 32.15 -12.28
C GLN A 448 8.41 32.96 -11.14
N ASP A 449 8.29 32.47 -9.90
CA ASP A 449 9.03 33.02 -8.79
C ASP A 449 10.47 32.48 -8.77
N ASP A 450 11.29 33.00 -7.88
CA ASP A 450 12.68 32.52 -7.71
C ASP A 450 12.79 31.50 -6.55
N ASP A 451 11.66 30.99 -6.02
CA ASP A 451 11.66 30.04 -4.91
C ASP A 451 11.79 28.60 -5.42
N PRO A 452 12.92 27.90 -5.17
CA PRO A 452 13.10 26.53 -5.61
C PRO A 452 12.24 25.52 -4.86
N ALA A 453 11.49 25.94 -3.85
CA ALA A 453 10.60 25.06 -3.05
C ALA A 453 9.16 25.01 -3.59
N THR A 454 8.81 25.85 -4.59
CA THR A 454 7.47 25.89 -5.16
C THR A 454 7.46 25.39 -6.61
N SER A 455 6.45 24.61 -6.98
CA SER A 455 6.29 24.19 -8.38
C SER A 455 5.61 25.26 -9.22
N GLU A 456 6.04 25.36 -10.47
CA GLU A 456 5.46 26.22 -11.50
C GLU A 456 4.53 25.45 -12.47
N GLY A 457 4.24 24.18 -12.17
CA GLY A 457 3.38 23.30 -12.95
C GLY A 457 2.13 22.87 -12.20
N VAL A 458 1.05 22.61 -12.92
CA VAL A 458 -0.19 22.05 -12.34
C VAL A 458 -0.94 21.21 -13.37
N PHE A 459 -1.54 20.11 -12.93
CA PHE A 459 -2.47 19.34 -13.76
C PHE A 459 -3.87 19.96 -13.71
N VAL A 460 -4.54 20.03 -14.87
CA VAL A 460 -5.93 20.48 -15.01
C VAL A 460 -6.80 19.30 -15.45
N PHE A 461 -7.72 18.89 -14.63
CA PHE A 461 -8.64 17.80 -14.93
C PHE A 461 -9.83 18.30 -15.74
N ASP A 462 -9.64 18.48 -17.05
CA ASP A 462 -10.68 18.92 -17.98
C ASP A 462 -10.47 18.38 -19.40
N ASP A 463 -11.57 17.97 -20.04
CA ASP A 463 -11.63 17.57 -21.45
C ASP A 463 -12.74 18.30 -22.25
N SER A 464 -13.28 19.37 -21.67
CA SER A 464 -14.39 20.14 -22.26
C SER A 464 -13.98 20.95 -23.50
N LEU A 465 -12.80 21.55 -23.47
CA LEU A 465 -12.22 22.31 -24.58
C LEU A 465 -10.90 21.65 -25.05
N PRO A 466 -10.76 21.23 -26.31
CA PRO A 466 -9.49 20.73 -26.82
C PRO A 466 -8.40 21.79 -26.77
N VAL A 467 -7.31 21.50 -26.06
CA VAL A 467 -6.11 22.36 -26.02
C VAL A 467 -4.93 21.65 -26.63
N GLN A 468 -3.94 22.44 -27.13
CA GLN A 468 -2.73 21.91 -27.73
C GLN A 468 -1.49 22.41 -26.99
N ARG A 469 -0.45 21.60 -27.03
CA ARG A 469 0.85 21.97 -26.47
C ARG A 469 1.34 23.30 -27.11
N GLY A 470 1.63 24.27 -26.26
CA GLY A 470 2.01 25.62 -26.63
C GLY A 470 0.87 26.63 -26.67
N ASP A 471 -0.38 26.23 -26.38
CA ASP A 471 -1.46 27.19 -26.18
C ASP A 471 -1.25 27.89 -24.83
N LEU A 472 -1.46 29.21 -24.81
CA LEU A 472 -1.65 29.96 -23.57
C LEU A 472 -3.16 29.90 -23.25
N VAL A 473 -3.50 29.30 -22.17
CA VAL A 473 -4.90 29.10 -21.78
C VAL A 473 -5.21 29.77 -20.44
N ARG A 474 -6.44 30.29 -20.34
CA ARG A 474 -7.01 30.68 -19.07
C ARG A 474 -7.97 29.62 -18.60
N VAL A 475 -7.87 29.24 -17.33
CA VAL A 475 -8.68 28.21 -16.69
C VAL A 475 -9.25 28.77 -15.40
N ALA A 476 -10.54 28.57 -15.16
CA ALA A 476 -11.17 28.78 -13.87
C ALA A 476 -11.59 27.42 -13.30
N GLY A 477 -11.22 27.12 -12.07
CA GLY A 477 -11.50 25.85 -11.42
C GLY A 477 -11.13 25.87 -9.95
N THR A 478 -11.45 24.80 -9.26
CA THR A 478 -11.17 24.64 -7.82
C THR A 478 -9.84 23.92 -7.63
N VAL A 479 -9.01 24.37 -6.70
CA VAL A 479 -7.77 23.67 -6.30
C VAL A 479 -8.14 22.45 -5.48
N VAL A 480 -7.71 21.26 -5.88
CA VAL A 480 -8.00 20.00 -5.21
C VAL A 480 -6.74 19.17 -5.01
N GLU A 481 -6.67 18.45 -3.90
CA GLU A 481 -5.68 17.40 -3.68
C GLU A 481 -6.28 16.07 -4.09
N PHE A 482 -5.90 15.58 -5.25
CA PHE A 482 -6.42 14.32 -5.76
C PHE A 482 -5.40 13.20 -5.57
N PHE A 483 -5.59 12.38 -4.55
CA PHE A 483 -4.62 11.36 -4.11
C PHE A 483 -3.23 11.97 -3.84
N GLU A 484 -3.21 13.09 -3.13
CA GLU A 484 -1.99 13.83 -2.75
C GLU A 484 -1.27 14.52 -3.95
N GLU A 485 -1.92 14.71 -5.10
CA GLU A 485 -1.45 15.54 -6.21
C GLU A 485 -2.25 16.83 -6.26
N THR A 486 -1.59 17.97 -6.21
CA THR A 486 -2.24 19.28 -6.39
C THR A 486 -2.69 19.46 -7.83
N GLN A 487 -4.00 19.66 -8.07
CA GLN A 487 -4.54 19.87 -9.41
C GLN A 487 -5.72 20.85 -9.42
N LEU A 488 -6.09 21.32 -10.60
CA LEU A 488 -7.33 22.05 -10.81
C LEU A 488 -8.42 21.07 -11.23
N GLY A 489 -9.41 20.91 -10.35
CA GLY A 489 -10.64 20.16 -10.60
C GLY A 489 -11.84 21.10 -10.77
N ASP A 490 -13.05 20.52 -10.90
CA ASP A 490 -14.32 21.25 -11.01
C ASP A 490 -14.22 22.51 -11.92
N VAL A 491 -13.56 22.32 -13.08
CA VAL A 491 -13.26 23.39 -14.03
C VAL A 491 -14.56 23.97 -14.59
N THR A 492 -14.77 25.26 -14.39
CA THR A 492 -15.98 25.98 -14.85
C THR A 492 -15.81 26.62 -16.20
N ASP A 493 -14.63 27.12 -16.51
CA ASP A 493 -14.32 27.82 -17.76
C ASP A 493 -12.90 27.54 -18.24
N VAL A 494 -12.74 27.36 -19.54
CA VAL A 494 -11.44 27.26 -20.24
C VAL A 494 -11.46 28.13 -21.50
N ALA A 495 -10.43 28.93 -21.75
CA ALA A 495 -10.28 29.70 -22.95
C ALA A 495 -8.84 29.66 -23.49
N VAL A 496 -8.66 29.49 -24.79
CA VAL A 496 -7.36 29.67 -25.45
C VAL A 496 -7.15 31.15 -25.70
N CYS A 497 -6.14 31.73 -25.08
CA CYS A 497 -5.79 33.15 -25.15
C CYS A 497 -4.80 33.46 -26.30
N ASP A 498 -3.85 32.57 -26.53
CA ASP A 498 -2.85 32.66 -27.60
C ASP A 498 -2.34 31.24 -27.92
N SER A 499 -1.57 31.10 -29.01
CA SER A 499 -1.01 29.81 -29.43
C SER A 499 0.47 29.99 -29.79
N ASP A 500 1.18 28.85 -29.95
CA ASP A 500 2.62 28.82 -30.29
C ASP A 500 3.52 29.48 -29.21
N ARG A 501 3.11 29.44 -27.93
CA ARG A 501 3.79 30.07 -26.81
C ARG A 501 4.75 29.11 -26.04
N LEU A 502 5.00 27.91 -26.56
CA LEU A 502 5.84 26.92 -25.85
C LEU A 502 7.26 27.43 -25.55
N ALA A 503 7.78 28.33 -26.42
CA ALA A 503 9.11 28.93 -26.21
C ALA A 503 9.20 29.90 -25.02
N ASP A 504 8.07 30.28 -24.41
CA ASP A 504 8.01 31.17 -23.24
C ASP A 504 8.20 30.43 -21.92
N THR A 505 8.22 29.11 -21.96
CA THR A 505 8.56 28.26 -20.82
C THR A 505 9.61 27.20 -21.21
N ALA A 506 10.16 26.46 -20.25
CA ALA A 506 11.19 25.44 -20.48
C ALA A 506 11.02 24.26 -19.55
N PRO A 507 11.44 23.04 -19.95
CA PRO A 507 11.43 21.90 -19.05
C PRO A 507 12.48 22.05 -17.94
N VAL A 508 12.16 21.50 -16.79
CA VAL A 508 13.10 21.36 -15.67
C VAL A 508 13.95 20.12 -15.87
N GLN A 509 15.25 20.20 -15.50
CA GLN A 509 16.13 19.03 -15.54
C GLN A 509 15.76 18.06 -14.42
N LEU A 510 15.44 16.83 -14.79
CA LEU A 510 15.21 15.72 -13.85
C LEU A 510 16.55 15.02 -13.62
N GLU A 511 17.06 15.14 -12.41
CA GLU A 511 18.31 14.49 -11.97
C GLU A 511 18.01 13.47 -10.88
N LEU A 512 18.54 12.24 -10.98
CA LEU A 512 18.49 11.22 -9.94
C LEU A 512 19.89 10.96 -9.37
N PRO A 513 19.99 10.68 -8.06
CA PRO A 513 18.95 10.69 -7.05
C PRO A 513 18.46 12.10 -6.70
N PHE A 514 17.21 12.23 -6.26
CA PHE A 514 16.74 13.48 -5.68
C PHE A 514 17.47 13.79 -4.36
N PRO A 515 17.69 15.05 -4.02
CA PRO A 515 18.33 15.41 -2.74
C PRO A 515 17.45 15.07 -1.53
N ASP A 516 16.14 15.20 -1.67
CA ASP A 516 15.13 14.90 -0.65
C ASP A 516 13.73 14.80 -1.30
N LEU A 517 12.69 14.52 -0.52
CA LEU A 517 11.30 14.43 -0.99
C LEU A 517 10.74 15.80 -1.40
N ALA A 518 11.16 16.89 -0.74
CA ALA A 518 10.70 18.24 -1.07
C ALA A 518 11.15 18.65 -2.47
N ALA A 519 12.30 18.17 -2.94
CA ALA A 519 12.76 18.42 -4.31
C ALA A 519 11.93 17.67 -5.36
N GLN A 520 11.27 16.58 -5.01
CA GLN A 520 10.30 15.91 -5.89
C GLN A 520 9.01 16.72 -6.00
N GLU A 521 8.52 17.21 -4.85
CA GLU A 521 7.34 18.04 -4.74
C GLU A 521 7.48 19.34 -5.52
N ALA A 522 8.61 20.01 -5.37
CA ALA A 522 8.91 21.30 -6.00
C ALA A 522 8.85 21.29 -7.54
N ILE A 523 8.70 20.13 -8.16
CA ILE A 523 8.54 19.98 -9.61
C ILE A 523 7.26 19.23 -10.01
N GLU A 524 6.35 19.00 -9.05
CA GLU A 524 5.05 18.38 -9.33
C GLU A 524 4.27 19.17 -10.39
N GLY A 525 3.63 18.49 -11.34
CA GLY A 525 2.91 19.11 -12.45
C GLY A 525 3.78 19.74 -13.54
N MET A 526 5.10 19.84 -13.33
CA MET A 526 6.00 20.50 -14.29
C MET A 526 6.40 19.59 -15.47
N TRP A 527 6.67 20.22 -16.58
CA TRP A 527 7.34 19.61 -17.73
C TRP A 527 8.80 19.38 -17.37
N VAL A 528 9.23 18.12 -17.42
CA VAL A 528 10.59 17.69 -17.06
C VAL A 528 11.29 17.03 -18.25
N VAL A 529 12.63 17.07 -18.25
CA VAL A 529 13.48 16.35 -19.19
C VAL A 529 14.58 15.62 -18.42
N SER A 530 14.80 14.33 -18.70
CA SER A 530 15.87 13.58 -18.01
C SER A 530 17.24 14.15 -18.36
N ALA A 531 18.01 14.53 -17.34
CA ALA A 531 19.36 15.09 -17.50
C ALA A 531 20.38 14.04 -17.90
N ASP A 532 20.27 12.85 -17.30
CA ASP A 532 21.20 11.74 -17.43
C ASP A 532 20.50 10.48 -17.98
N ASP A 533 21.32 9.53 -18.42
CA ASP A 533 20.85 8.18 -18.72
C ASP A 533 20.39 7.49 -17.46
N LEU A 534 19.25 6.81 -17.54
CA LEU A 534 18.67 6.06 -16.42
C LEU A 534 18.71 4.56 -16.70
N VAL A 535 18.55 3.78 -15.65
CA VAL A 535 18.52 2.32 -15.69
C VAL A 535 17.17 1.82 -15.22
N VAL A 536 16.54 0.93 -15.96
CA VAL A 536 15.31 0.24 -15.52
C VAL A 536 15.63 -0.55 -14.25
N SER A 537 14.95 -0.24 -13.16
CA SER A 537 15.14 -0.90 -11.87
C SER A 537 14.03 -1.89 -11.53
N ASP A 538 12.78 -1.62 -11.94
CA ASP A 538 11.65 -2.54 -11.71
C ASP A 538 10.73 -2.62 -12.94
N VAL A 539 10.29 -3.84 -13.25
CA VAL A 539 9.34 -4.16 -14.33
C VAL A 539 8.11 -4.93 -13.83
N PHE A 540 7.94 -5.04 -12.49
CA PHE A 540 6.87 -5.82 -11.88
C PHE A 540 5.48 -5.34 -12.30
N ASN A 541 5.29 -4.04 -12.37
CA ASN A 541 4.02 -3.38 -12.70
C ASN A 541 3.84 -3.12 -14.21
N ALA A 542 4.82 -3.46 -15.04
CA ALA A 542 4.83 -3.13 -16.48
C ALA A 542 3.58 -3.59 -17.22
N VAL A 543 3.11 -4.80 -16.96
CA VAL A 543 1.94 -5.37 -17.64
C VAL A 543 0.63 -4.92 -16.99
N ARG A 544 0.60 -4.87 -15.65
CA ARG A 544 -0.64 -4.59 -14.91
C ARG A 544 -1.05 -3.12 -14.95
N PHE A 545 -0.10 -2.22 -14.79
CA PHE A 545 -0.34 -0.78 -14.66
C PHE A 545 0.38 0.07 -15.71
N GLY A 546 1.24 -0.52 -16.54
CA GLY A 546 2.03 0.23 -17.52
C GLY A 546 3.23 0.95 -16.93
N GLU A 547 3.58 0.68 -15.68
CA GLU A 547 4.63 1.33 -14.89
C GLU A 547 5.98 0.64 -15.07
N ILE A 548 7.02 1.41 -15.39
CA ILE A 548 8.42 1.00 -15.41
C ILE A 548 9.18 1.90 -14.43
N GLU A 549 9.78 1.34 -13.38
CA GLU A 549 10.60 2.11 -12.47
C GLU A 549 12.03 2.22 -12.98
N VAL A 550 12.61 3.42 -12.91
CA VAL A 550 13.98 3.71 -13.31
C VAL A 550 14.74 4.43 -12.20
N SER A 551 16.07 4.33 -12.23
CA SER A 551 17.00 4.94 -11.27
C SER A 551 18.28 5.38 -11.96
N ALA A 552 19.13 6.16 -11.31
CA ALA A 552 20.44 6.59 -11.87
C ALA A 552 21.36 5.38 -12.13
N ALA A 553 21.29 4.34 -11.29
CA ALA A 553 22.04 3.10 -11.43
C ALA A 553 21.22 1.93 -10.89
N ARG A 554 21.67 0.67 -11.11
CA ARG A 554 21.05 -0.48 -10.46
C ARG A 554 21.15 -0.33 -8.95
N ARG A 555 20.03 -0.33 -8.26
CA ARG A 555 19.94 -0.30 -6.80
C ARG A 555 20.04 -1.69 -6.22
N PHE A 556 20.69 -1.81 -5.07
CA PHE A 556 20.80 -3.06 -4.35
C PHE A 556 20.03 -3.02 -3.04
N GLN A 557 19.56 -4.19 -2.61
CA GLN A 557 19.05 -4.37 -1.26
C GLN A 557 20.13 -3.91 -0.26
N PRO A 558 19.79 -3.05 0.71
CA PRO A 558 20.82 -2.47 1.57
C PRO A 558 21.73 -3.52 2.23
N THR A 559 21.14 -4.55 2.84
CA THR A 559 21.89 -5.61 3.50
C THR A 559 22.59 -6.60 2.54
N GLN A 560 22.44 -6.40 1.23
CA GLN A 560 23.31 -7.07 0.24
C GLN A 560 24.72 -6.48 0.25
N VAL A 561 24.84 -5.14 0.41
CA VAL A 561 26.09 -4.42 0.16
C VAL A 561 26.66 -3.72 1.38
N VAL A 562 25.84 -3.41 2.38
CA VAL A 562 26.27 -2.81 3.65
C VAL A 562 25.78 -3.63 4.84
N ALA A 563 26.43 -3.43 6.01
CA ALA A 563 26.05 -4.11 7.23
C ALA A 563 24.65 -3.71 7.69
N PRO A 564 23.89 -4.60 8.36
CA PRO A 564 22.61 -4.30 8.97
C PRO A 564 22.70 -3.14 9.99
N GLY A 565 21.55 -2.51 10.29
CA GLY A 565 21.43 -1.37 11.19
C GLY A 565 21.53 -0.03 10.47
N GLU A 566 22.12 0.98 11.11
CA GLU A 566 22.19 2.35 10.58
C GLU A 566 22.69 2.46 9.14
N PRO A 567 23.76 1.75 8.69
CA PRO A 567 24.18 1.80 7.29
C PRO A 567 23.13 1.30 6.29
N ALA A 568 22.37 0.27 6.66
CA ALA A 568 21.32 -0.26 5.79
C ALA A 568 20.11 0.68 5.72
N ILE A 569 19.77 1.34 6.82
CA ILE A 569 18.70 2.34 6.89
C ILE A 569 19.06 3.57 6.04
N GLU A 570 20.29 4.07 6.16
CA GLU A 570 20.79 5.19 5.36
C GLU A 570 20.79 4.86 3.86
N LEU A 571 21.24 3.66 3.49
CA LEU A 571 21.22 3.24 2.08
C LEU A 571 19.80 3.05 1.55
N GLN A 572 18.85 2.55 2.38
CA GLN A 572 17.45 2.45 1.98
C GLN A 572 16.87 3.84 1.71
N ALA A 573 17.14 4.81 2.57
CA ALA A 573 16.70 6.19 2.35
C ALA A 573 17.28 6.79 1.06
N ALA A 574 18.56 6.51 0.76
CA ALA A 574 19.18 6.91 -0.50
C ALA A 574 18.53 6.21 -1.72
N ASN A 575 18.24 4.89 -1.62
CA ASN A 575 17.56 4.14 -2.66
C ASN A 575 16.13 4.68 -2.92
N ASP A 576 15.46 5.17 -1.89
CA ASP A 576 14.10 5.72 -2.01
C ASP A 576 14.10 7.06 -2.77
N LEU A 577 15.19 7.80 -2.72
CA LEU A 577 15.39 9.04 -3.49
C LEU A 577 15.95 8.79 -4.91
N ASP A 578 16.52 7.62 -5.16
CA ASP A 578 17.07 7.23 -6.48
C ASP A 578 16.07 6.38 -7.27
N ARG A 579 14.85 6.90 -7.47
CA ARG A 579 13.86 6.21 -8.31
C ARG A 579 12.77 7.15 -8.81
N ILE A 580 12.23 6.83 -9.98
CA ILE A 580 11.04 7.46 -10.54
C ILE A 580 10.30 6.44 -11.44
N ILE A 581 8.99 6.51 -11.49
CA ILE A 581 8.18 5.67 -12.37
C ILE A 581 7.98 6.35 -13.73
N ILE A 582 8.19 5.65 -14.81
CA ILE A 582 7.72 6.02 -16.15
C ILE A 582 6.36 5.32 -16.34
N ASP A 583 5.30 6.09 -16.35
CA ASP A 583 3.91 5.64 -16.39
C ASP A 583 3.35 5.73 -17.82
N ASP A 584 2.37 4.90 -18.17
CA ASP A 584 1.75 4.95 -19.50
C ASP A 584 0.63 5.99 -19.64
N ALA A 585 0.44 6.85 -18.64
CA ALA A 585 -0.59 7.89 -18.55
C ALA A 585 -2.02 7.33 -18.66
N ARG A 586 -2.26 6.15 -18.10
CA ARG A 586 -3.58 5.49 -18.10
C ARG A 586 -3.97 4.96 -16.72
N ASN A 587 -5.07 5.44 -16.21
CA ASN A 587 -5.63 4.97 -14.96
C ASN A 587 -6.22 3.56 -15.07
N GLY A 588 -5.99 2.74 -14.02
CA GLY A 588 -6.57 1.41 -13.87
C GLY A 588 -5.63 0.29 -14.28
N SER A 589 -6.06 -0.97 -14.08
CA SER A 589 -5.24 -2.14 -14.28
C SER A 589 -5.57 -2.88 -15.58
N ASN A 590 -4.58 -3.57 -16.15
CA ASN A 590 -4.71 -4.46 -17.31
C ASN A 590 -5.39 -3.80 -18.52
N ARG A 591 -4.95 -2.58 -18.87
CA ARG A 591 -5.50 -1.82 -19.99
C ARG A 591 -5.01 -2.36 -21.33
N THR A 592 -5.90 -2.39 -22.33
CA THR A 592 -5.56 -2.75 -23.71
C THR A 592 -5.62 -1.54 -24.65
N PRO A 593 -4.68 -1.42 -25.60
CA PRO A 593 -3.50 -2.28 -25.77
C PRO A 593 -2.56 -2.20 -24.58
N LEU A 594 -1.79 -3.25 -24.34
CA LEU A 594 -0.69 -3.21 -23.36
C LEU A 594 0.37 -2.20 -23.80
N ILE A 595 1.29 -1.86 -22.89
CA ILE A 595 2.44 -1.03 -23.27
C ILE A 595 3.22 -1.72 -24.40
N PRO A 596 3.82 -0.97 -25.33
CA PRO A 596 4.74 -1.57 -26.29
C PRO A 596 5.99 -2.12 -25.60
N GLY A 597 6.68 -3.03 -26.27
CA GLY A 597 7.98 -3.55 -25.80
C GLY A 597 9.11 -2.53 -25.93
N ARG A 598 10.38 -2.98 -25.77
CA ARG A 598 11.57 -2.12 -25.70
C ARG A 598 11.74 -1.15 -26.87
N ASN A 599 11.29 -1.54 -28.06
CA ASN A 599 11.42 -0.71 -29.26
C ASN A 599 10.34 0.37 -29.42
N ASN A 600 9.41 0.45 -28.47
CA ASN A 600 8.30 1.41 -28.43
C ASN A 600 7.36 1.39 -29.66
N ILE A 601 7.39 0.34 -30.46
CA ILE A 601 6.59 0.17 -31.69
C ILE A 601 5.80 -1.13 -31.65
N ASP A 602 6.49 -2.25 -31.47
CA ASP A 602 5.90 -3.57 -31.48
C ASP A 602 5.36 -3.93 -30.06
N GLU A 603 4.41 -4.85 -30.03
CA GLU A 603 3.81 -5.32 -28.77
C GLU A 603 4.85 -5.87 -27.80
N LEU A 604 4.61 -5.66 -26.51
CA LEU A 604 5.35 -6.31 -25.44
C LEU A 604 5.19 -7.83 -25.59
N SER A 605 6.31 -8.55 -25.58
CA SER A 605 6.32 -10.00 -25.73
C SER A 605 7.63 -10.60 -25.22
N ALA A 606 7.70 -11.93 -25.13
CA ALA A 606 8.94 -12.63 -24.79
C ALA A 606 10.11 -12.30 -25.76
N ASP A 607 9.82 -12.00 -27.04
CA ASP A 607 10.82 -11.62 -28.04
C ASP A 607 11.16 -10.12 -28.02
N ASN A 608 10.28 -9.30 -27.46
CA ASN A 608 10.43 -7.84 -27.37
C ASN A 608 10.22 -7.37 -25.91
N PRO A 609 10.98 -7.90 -24.93
CA PRO A 609 10.81 -7.58 -23.53
C PRO A 609 11.31 -6.19 -23.16
N ILE A 610 10.81 -5.65 -22.05
CA ILE A 610 11.51 -4.66 -21.22
C ILE A 610 12.07 -5.41 -20.03
N ARG A 611 13.28 -5.06 -19.58
CA ARG A 611 14.00 -5.85 -18.59
C ARG A 611 14.72 -4.93 -17.61
N ALA A 612 14.78 -5.30 -16.33
CA ALA A 612 15.61 -4.56 -15.38
C ALA A 612 17.07 -4.53 -15.85
N GLY A 613 17.71 -3.39 -15.67
CA GLY A 613 19.05 -3.14 -16.18
C GLY A 613 19.10 -2.58 -17.62
N TYR A 614 17.98 -2.51 -18.36
CA TYR A 614 17.96 -1.79 -19.64
C TYR A 614 18.19 -0.30 -19.42
N ARG A 615 18.82 0.35 -20.39
CA ARG A 615 19.15 1.76 -20.33
C ARG A 615 18.03 2.61 -20.97
N VAL A 616 17.72 3.73 -20.34
CA VAL A 616 16.89 4.79 -20.90
C VAL A 616 17.81 5.98 -21.17
N GLU A 617 17.93 6.40 -22.45
CA GLU A 617 18.80 7.52 -22.81
C GLU A 617 18.28 8.84 -22.25
N ALA A 618 19.21 9.72 -21.86
CA ALA A 618 18.92 11.08 -21.44
C ALA A 618 18.11 11.87 -22.49
N GLY A 619 17.34 12.86 -22.02
CA GLY A 619 16.60 13.76 -22.89
C GLY A 619 15.18 13.30 -23.22
N PHE A 620 14.64 12.24 -22.58
CA PHE A 620 13.20 12.01 -22.69
C PHE A 620 12.42 13.03 -21.88
N GLU A 621 11.28 13.46 -22.41
CA GLU A 621 10.43 14.49 -21.82
C GLU A 621 9.15 13.90 -21.26
N GLY A 622 8.63 14.51 -20.20
CA GLY A 622 7.34 14.13 -19.60
C GLY A 622 6.89 15.13 -18.54
N PHE A 623 5.93 14.73 -17.74
CA PHE A 623 5.31 15.57 -16.72
C PHE A 623 5.40 14.85 -15.37
N MET A 624 5.91 15.57 -14.39
CA MET A 624 5.97 15.06 -13.01
C MET A 624 4.57 15.01 -12.44
N SER A 625 4.22 13.90 -11.79
CA SER A 625 2.91 13.66 -11.23
C SER A 625 3.06 12.80 -9.97
N PHE A 626 2.10 12.87 -9.07
CA PHE A 626 2.06 12.03 -7.88
C PHE A 626 0.78 11.19 -7.87
N ALA A 627 0.91 9.89 -7.68
CA ALA A 627 -0.23 9.01 -7.49
C ALA A 627 0.18 7.71 -6.81
N PHE A 628 -0.73 7.12 -6.03
CA PHE A 628 -0.53 5.87 -5.30
C PHE A 628 0.71 5.88 -4.38
N GLY A 629 0.98 7.05 -3.76
CA GLY A 629 2.08 7.24 -2.83
C GLY A 629 3.47 7.30 -3.49
N ARG A 630 3.56 7.61 -4.79
CA ARG A 630 4.83 7.66 -5.54
C ARG A 630 4.81 8.71 -6.64
N TYR A 631 5.94 9.41 -6.78
CA TYR A 631 6.18 10.27 -7.94
C TYR A 631 6.39 9.47 -9.21
N ARG A 632 5.88 10.00 -10.31
CA ARG A 632 5.94 9.39 -11.64
C ARG A 632 6.08 10.43 -12.75
N ILE A 633 6.46 9.98 -13.91
CA ILE A 633 6.51 10.78 -15.11
C ILE A 633 5.48 10.24 -16.09
N HIS A 634 4.56 11.08 -16.53
CA HIS A 634 3.73 10.83 -17.70
C HIS A 634 4.51 11.28 -18.94
N PRO A 635 5.14 10.38 -19.71
CA PRO A 635 6.02 10.77 -20.80
C PRO A 635 5.24 11.44 -21.94
N LEU A 636 5.82 12.48 -22.52
CA LEU A 636 5.30 13.11 -23.74
C LEU A 636 5.36 12.12 -24.91
N ASP A 637 6.53 11.51 -25.07
CA ASP A 637 6.77 10.35 -25.92
C ASP A 637 7.46 9.29 -25.09
N ARG A 638 6.96 8.06 -25.15
CA ARG A 638 7.53 6.97 -24.39
C ARG A 638 9.00 6.74 -24.78
N PRO A 639 9.95 6.68 -23.84
CA PRO A 639 11.35 6.45 -24.14
C PRO A 639 11.60 5.04 -24.70
N LEU A 640 12.72 4.87 -25.43
CA LEU A 640 13.24 3.57 -25.83
C LEU A 640 13.97 2.93 -24.66
N PHE A 641 13.85 1.60 -24.54
CA PHE A 641 14.56 0.80 -23.55
C PHE A 641 15.68 0.04 -24.24
N ASP A 642 16.91 0.57 -24.14
CA ASP A 642 18.08 -0.01 -24.80
C ASP A 642 18.57 -1.26 -24.07
N PRO A 643 18.58 -2.44 -24.73
CA PRO A 643 19.00 -3.68 -24.12
C PRO A 643 20.52 -3.76 -23.85
N SER A 644 21.33 -2.82 -24.34
CA SER A 644 22.80 -2.87 -24.18
C SER A 644 23.24 -2.80 -22.72
N GLY A 645 22.40 -2.26 -21.82
CA GLY A 645 22.67 -2.18 -20.38
C GLY A 645 22.62 -3.56 -19.68
N ASN A 646 21.76 -4.47 -20.14
CA ASN A 646 21.60 -5.82 -19.59
C ASN A 646 21.00 -6.78 -20.64
N PRO A 647 21.75 -7.14 -21.69
CA PRO A 647 21.25 -8.01 -22.74
C PRO A 647 20.92 -9.40 -22.19
N ARG A 648 19.98 -10.10 -22.83
CA ARG A 648 19.82 -11.54 -22.61
C ARG A 648 21.04 -12.25 -23.18
N GLU A 649 21.82 -12.86 -22.32
CA GLU A 649 23.04 -13.55 -22.68
C GLU A 649 22.85 -15.07 -22.59
N ASP A 650 23.65 -15.82 -23.38
CA ASP A 650 23.82 -17.27 -23.21
C ASP A 650 24.43 -17.54 -21.83
N ALA A 651 24.23 -18.77 -21.33
CA ALA A 651 24.85 -19.19 -20.07
C ALA A 651 26.37 -19.00 -20.11
N PRO A 652 27.01 -18.61 -18.99
CA PRO A 652 28.43 -18.46 -18.89
C PRO A 652 29.17 -19.71 -19.41
N GLN A 653 30.18 -19.52 -20.23
CA GLN A 653 30.96 -20.63 -20.77
C GLN A 653 31.78 -21.31 -19.67
N ARG A 654 32.02 -22.66 -19.78
CA ARG A 654 32.89 -23.35 -18.86
C ARG A 654 34.32 -22.77 -18.93
N VAL A 655 34.95 -22.62 -17.77
CA VAL A 655 36.31 -22.09 -17.65
C VAL A 655 37.36 -23.23 -17.75
N GLY A 656 37.05 -24.42 -17.22
CA GLY A 656 37.96 -25.59 -17.22
C GLY A 656 37.52 -26.68 -18.20
N ASP A 657 38.45 -27.22 -18.97
CA ASP A 657 38.19 -28.30 -19.98
C ASP A 657 37.60 -29.58 -19.34
N ASN A 658 37.88 -29.86 -18.06
CA ASN A 658 37.45 -31.04 -17.32
C ASN A 658 36.94 -30.68 -15.89
N SER A 659 36.43 -29.48 -15.72
CA SER A 659 35.83 -29.06 -14.47
C SER A 659 34.48 -29.75 -14.25
N LEU A 660 34.08 -29.90 -12.99
CA LEU A 660 32.73 -30.26 -12.62
C LEU A 660 31.93 -28.96 -12.47
N ARG A 661 30.82 -28.80 -13.20
CA ARG A 661 29.93 -27.64 -13.05
C ARG A 661 28.74 -27.99 -12.21
N VAL A 662 28.55 -27.23 -11.13
CA VAL A 662 27.48 -27.36 -10.17
C VAL A 662 26.60 -26.13 -10.24
N ALA A 663 25.27 -26.27 -10.13
CA ALA A 663 24.35 -25.15 -10.02
C ALA A 663 23.57 -25.19 -8.72
N SER A 664 23.25 -24.00 -8.19
CA SER A 664 22.18 -23.77 -7.22
C SER A 664 21.03 -23.11 -7.96
N PHE A 665 19.81 -23.67 -7.87
CA PHE A 665 18.67 -23.13 -8.60
C PHE A 665 17.35 -23.31 -7.84
N ASN A 666 16.76 -22.20 -7.42
CA ASN A 666 15.37 -22.16 -6.97
C ASN A 666 14.47 -22.19 -8.22
N VAL A 667 13.63 -23.22 -8.35
CA VAL A 667 12.83 -23.49 -9.56
C VAL A 667 11.39 -22.96 -9.49
N GLY A 668 11.08 -22.13 -8.51
CA GLY A 668 9.81 -21.41 -8.42
C GLY A 668 8.59 -22.33 -8.31
N ASN A 669 8.52 -23.16 -7.26
CA ASN A 669 7.41 -24.09 -7.01
C ASN A 669 7.16 -25.07 -8.19
N LEU A 670 8.14 -25.93 -8.48
CA LEU A 670 8.00 -26.99 -9.48
C LEU A 670 7.16 -28.14 -8.94
N PHE A 671 5.95 -28.28 -9.45
CA PHE A 671 4.99 -29.32 -9.05
C PHE A 671 4.55 -30.15 -10.26
N ASN A 672 4.50 -31.47 -10.08
CA ASN A 672 3.83 -32.36 -11.01
C ASN A 672 2.32 -32.45 -10.71
N THR A 673 1.95 -32.25 -9.45
CA THR A 673 0.55 -32.18 -8.99
C THR A 673 0.00 -30.77 -9.24
N LEU A 674 -1.14 -30.69 -9.93
CA LEU A 674 -1.76 -29.39 -10.28
C LEU A 674 -2.34 -28.68 -9.04
N GLU A 675 -2.24 -27.35 -8.99
CA GLU A 675 -2.89 -26.50 -7.97
C GLU A 675 -4.39 -26.39 -8.25
N GLN A 676 -5.14 -27.41 -7.84
CA GLN A 676 -6.59 -27.46 -8.03
C GLN A 676 -7.32 -27.81 -6.73
N PRO A 677 -8.57 -27.36 -6.56
CA PRO A 677 -9.37 -27.72 -5.38
C PRO A 677 -9.47 -29.23 -5.18
N GLY A 678 -9.00 -29.71 -4.03
CA GLY A 678 -9.01 -31.15 -3.68
C GLY A 678 -7.69 -31.85 -3.91
N ASN A 679 -6.70 -31.21 -4.54
CA ASN A 679 -5.34 -31.70 -4.59
C ASN A 679 -4.57 -31.24 -3.35
N PHE A 680 -3.74 -32.12 -2.81
CA PHE A 680 -2.94 -31.88 -1.63
C PHE A 680 -1.51 -32.38 -1.86
N CYS A 681 -0.54 -31.62 -1.40
CA CYS A 681 0.89 -31.87 -1.58
C CYS A 681 1.63 -31.94 -0.24
N GLY A 682 2.74 -32.67 -0.24
CA GLY A 682 3.53 -32.90 0.96
C GLY A 682 2.86 -33.83 1.99
N PRO A 683 3.61 -34.29 2.98
CA PRO A 683 3.11 -35.24 3.97
C PRO A 683 2.03 -34.66 4.89
N ASN A 684 1.98 -33.33 5.05
CA ASN A 684 0.95 -32.64 5.84
C ASN A 684 -0.29 -32.28 5.02
N LEU A 685 -0.42 -32.75 3.78
CA LEU A 685 -1.57 -32.50 2.89
C LEU A 685 -1.85 -30.99 2.75
N LEU A 686 -0.82 -30.21 2.48
CA LEU A 686 -0.92 -28.78 2.22
C LEU A 686 -1.50 -28.53 0.82
N GLY A 687 -1.98 -27.32 0.55
CA GLY A 687 -2.32 -26.93 -0.82
C GLY A 687 -1.11 -27.05 -1.72
N CYS A 688 -1.32 -27.61 -2.92
CA CYS A 688 -0.29 -27.61 -3.95
C CYS A 688 -0.02 -26.19 -4.42
N ARG A 689 1.11 -25.99 -5.08
CA ARG A 689 1.55 -24.70 -5.65
C ARG A 689 1.99 -24.97 -7.10
N GLY A 690 2.23 -23.91 -7.88
CA GLY A 690 2.73 -24.06 -9.23
C GLY A 690 1.62 -23.98 -10.29
N ALA A 691 1.55 -24.95 -11.19
CA ALA A 691 0.63 -24.93 -12.34
C ALA A 691 -0.80 -25.32 -11.98
N ASP A 692 -1.77 -24.58 -12.50
CA ASP A 692 -3.22 -24.86 -12.37
C ASP A 692 -3.70 -25.88 -13.43
N THR A 693 -3.04 -25.95 -14.57
CA THR A 693 -3.41 -26.77 -15.72
C THR A 693 -2.26 -27.67 -16.19
N GLU A 694 -2.59 -28.72 -16.95
CA GLU A 694 -1.56 -29.57 -17.57
C GLU A 694 -0.71 -28.78 -18.58
N SER A 695 -1.29 -27.82 -19.28
CA SER A 695 -0.60 -26.97 -20.23
C SER A 695 0.46 -26.10 -19.53
N GLU A 696 0.08 -25.43 -18.45
CA GLU A 696 1.01 -24.62 -17.63
C GLU A 696 2.13 -25.45 -17.04
N ARG A 697 1.81 -26.65 -16.51
CA ARG A 697 2.81 -27.57 -16.00
C ARG A 697 3.81 -27.95 -17.11
N ASP A 698 3.33 -28.30 -18.29
CA ASP A 698 4.21 -28.66 -19.42
C ASP A 698 5.06 -27.48 -19.87
N ARG A 699 4.54 -26.25 -19.84
CA ARG A 699 5.29 -25.00 -20.09
C ARG A 699 6.37 -24.76 -19.03
N GLN A 700 6.07 -24.94 -17.73
CA GLN A 700 7.05 -24.81 -16.65
C GLN A 700 8.22 -25.79 -16.83
N PHE A 701 7.90 -27.08 -17.05
CA PHE A 701 8.93 -28.08 -17.32
C PHE A 701 9.73 -27.75 -18.58
N ALA A 702 9.13 -27.26 -19.66
CA ALA A 702 9.84 -26.90 -20.89
C ALA A 702 10.86 -25.76 -20.65
N LYS A 703 10.48 -24.71 -19.91
CA LYS A 703 11.40 -23.62 -19.55
C LYS A 703 12.55 -24.08 -18.67
N LEU A 704 12.26 -24.89 -17.64
CA LEU A 704 13.29 -25.42 -16.74
C LEU A 704 14.25 -26.37 -17.46
N VAL A 705 13.74 -27.23 -18.36
CA VAL A 705 14.61 -28.10 -19.20
C VAL A 705 15.49 -27.24 -20.10
N ALA A 706 14.95 -26.17 -20.72
CA ALA A 706 15.75 -25.26 -21.52
C ALA A 706 16.87 -24.59 -20.70
N ALA A 707 16.54 -24.11 -19.48
CA ALA A 707 17.48 -23.46 -18.57
C ALA A 707 18.60 -24.44 -18.13
N ILE A 708 18.21 -25.60 -17.61
CA ILE A 708 19.18 -26.61 -17.12
C ILE A 708 20.08 -27.12 -18.25
N THR A 709 19.52 -27.33 -19.45
CA THR A 709 20.30 -27.74 -20.64
C THR A 709 21.28 -26.64 -21.06
N ALA A 710 20.85 -25.38 -21.07
CA ALA A 710 21.70 -24.26 -21.45
C ALA A 710 22.82 -23.99 -20.44
N MET A 711 22.64 -24.26 -19.16
CA MET A 711 23.65 -24.14 -18.12
C MET A 711 24.83 -25.09 -18.34
N ASP A 712 24.67 -26.20 -19.08
CA ASP A 712 25.69 -27.27 -19.28
C ASP A 712 26.27 -27.74 -17.93
N VAL A 713 25.39 -28.07 -16.98
CA VAL A 713 25.74 -28.46 -15.60
C VAL A 713 25.80 -29.97 -15.42
N ASP A 714 26.60 -30.44 -14.45
CA ASP A 714 26.76 -31.83 -14.09
C ASP A 714 25.98 -32.22 -12.82
N LEU A 715 25.72 -31.25 -11.94
CA LEU A 715 24.98 -31.40 -10.70
C LEU A 715 24.15 -30.13 -10.45
N VAL A 716 22.90 -30.27 -10.08
CA VAL A 716 22.03 -29.14 -9.67
C VAL A 716 21.46 -29.40 -8.29
N ALA A 717 21.67 -28.46 -7.38
CA ALA A 717 20.93 -28.35 -6.15
C ALA A 717 19.66 -27.52 -6.45
N LEU A 718 18.49 -28.14 -6.33
CA LEU A 718 17.19 -27.55 -6.59
C LEU A 718 16.51 -27.19 -5.26
N THR A 719 15.84 -26.08 -5.24
CA THR A 719 14.89 -25.71 -4.17
C THR A 719 13.51 -25.48 -4.78
N GLU A 720 12.47 -25.58 -3.96
CA GLU A 720 11.06 -25.45 -4.37
C GLU A 720 10.53 -26.57 -5.29
N VAL A 721 11.07 -27.77 -5.17
CA VAL A 721 10.52 -28.97 -5.82
C VAL A 721 9.40 -29.55 -4.95
N GLU A 722 8.32 -30.05 -5.57
CA GLU A 722 7.24 -30.76 -4.88
C GLU A 722 7.79 -31.84 -3.95
N ASN A 723 7.28 -31.85 -2.71
CA ASN A 723 7.63 -32.86 -1.72
C ASN A 723 6.67 -34.06 -1.86
N ASP A 724 6.97 -34.96 -2.79
CA ASP A 724 6.19 -36.15 -3.11
C ASP A 724 6.87 -37.44 -2.61
N ALA A 725 6.07 -38.48 -2.36
CA ALA A 725 6.50 -39.70 -1.70
C ALA A 725 7.41 -40.59 -2.56
N ASP A 726 7.25 -40.52 -3.87
CA ASP A 726 7.90 -41.36 -4.86
C ASP A 726 8.78 -40.57 -5.83
N ASP A 727 9.08 -39.30 -5.49
CA ASP A 727 9.93 -38.39 -6.27
C ASP A 727 9.47 -38.24 -7.74
N ALA A 728 8.16 -38.35 -7.99
CA ALA A 728 7.56 -38.34 -9.34
C ALA A 728 7.84 -37.03 -10.09
N THR A 729 7.91 -35.91 -9.38
CA THR A 729 8.25 -34.59 -9.93
C THR A 729 9.68 -34.55 -10.42
N LEU A 730 10.63 -35.06 -9.64
CA LEU A 730 12.05 -35.22 -10.05
C LEU A 730 12.19 -36.20 -11.21
N GLN A 731 11.49 -37.36 -11.16
CA GLN A 731 11.50 -38.33 -12.24
C GLN A 731 11.03 -37.71 -13.55
N ARG A 732 9.96 -36.93 -13.54
CA ARG A 732 9.45 -36.23 -14.75
C ARG A 732 10.49 -35.24 -15.29
N LEU A 733 11.13 -34.44 -14.43
CA LEU A 733 12.18 -33.50 -14.85
C LEU A 733 13.36 -34.22 -15.50
N VAL A 734 13.87 -35.27 -14.87
CA VAL A 734 14.99 -36.08 -15.35
C VAL A 734 14.64 -36.80 -16.65
N ASP A 735 13.43 -37.36 -16.77
CA ASP A 735 12.95 -37.97 -18.01
C ASP A 735 12.93 -36.96 -19.18
N ALA A 736 12.46 -35.72 -18.90
CA ALA A 736 12.41 -34.66 -19.91
C ALA A 736 13.82 -34.18 -20.33
N LEU A 737 14.75 -34.06 -19.39
CA LEU A 737 16.16 -33.76 -19.68
C LEU A 737 16.80 -34.87 -20.52
N ASN A 738 16.59 -36.12 -20.15
CA ASN A 738 17.13 -37.31 -20.86
C ASN A 738 16.54 -37.44 -22.27
N ALA A 739 15.29 -37.04 -22.49
CA ALA A 739 14.66 -37.13 -23.81
C ALA A 739 15.31 -36.21 -24.87
N GLY A 740 15.95 -35.11 -24.42
CA GLY A 740 16.64 -34.13 -25.27
C GLY A 740 18.07 -34.55 -25.65
N GLU A 741 18.67 -35.57 -25.01
CA GLU A 741 20.05 -35.92 -25.13
C GLU A 741 20.30 -37.24 -25.90
N THR A 742 21.48 -37.33 -26.57
CA THR A 742 21.90 -38.52 -27.27
C THR A 742 22.26 -39.67 -26.31
N ILE A 743 22.72 -39.34 -25.10
CA ILE A 743 23.01 -40.25 -24.01
C ILE A 743 22.29 -39.65 -22.79
N GLY A 744 21.11 -40.13 -22.49
CA GLY A 744 20.38 -39.70 -21.32
C GLY A 744 21.02 -40.26 -20.04
N ASP A 745 21.77 -39.46 -19.31
CA ASP A 745 22.45 -39.84 -18.08
C ASP A 745 22.06 -39.01 -16.84
N TRP A 746 20.99 -38.22 -16.96
CA TRP A 746 20.45 -37.54 -15.83
C TRP A 746 19.75 -38.49 -14.85
N ASN A 747 19.98 -38.27 -13.57
CA ASN A 747 19.42 -39.01 -12.45
C ASN A 747 19.23 -38.07 -11.26
N PHE A 748 18.62 -38.52 -10.16
CA PHE A 748 18.39 -37.72 -8.97
C PHE A 748 18.69 -38.53 -7.69
N VAL A 749 18.86 -37.80 -6.56
CA VAL A 749 18.95 -38.41 -5.24
C VAL A 749 17.54 -38.66 -4.74
N ALA A 750 17.13 -39.93 -4.66
CA ALA A 750 15.78 -40.31 -4.25
C ALA A 750 15.61 -40.16 -2.74
N THR A 751 14.83 -39.19 -2.30
CA THR A 751 14.60 -38.90 -0.87
C THR A 751 13.19 -39.31 -0.38
N GLY A 752 12.25 -39.46 -1.31
CA GLY A 752 10.85 -39.49 -0.97
C GLY A 752 10.43 -38.22 -0.23
N PHE A 753 9.52 -38.32 0.76
CA PHE A 753 9.19 -37.19 1.59
C PHE A 753 10.38 -36.69 2.42
N LEU A 754 10.61 -35.38 2.36
CA LEU A 754 11.65 -34.70 3.13
C LEU A 754 11.03 -33.53 3.93
N GLY A 755 11.02 -33.63 5.26
CA GLY A 755 10.31 -32.67 6.11
C GLY A 755 8.80 -32.72 5.95
N THR A 756 8.12 -31.60 6.21
CA THR A 756 6.65 -31.53 6.32
C THR A 756 5.99 -30.49 5.41
N ASP A 757 6.79 -29.67 4.69
CA ASP A 757 6.28 -28.67 3.73
C ASP A 757 5.83 -29.35 2.42
N ALA A 758 5.09 -28.62 1.60
CA ALA A 758 4.71 -29.04 0.25
C ALA A 758 5.90 -29.08 -0.72
N ILE A 759 7.00 -28.42 -0.39
CA ILE A 759 8.23 -28.35 -1.19
C ILE A 759 9.43 -28.85 -0.39
N LYS A 760 10.45 -29.31 -1.13
CA LYS A 760 11.72 -29.81 -0.57
C LYS A 760 12.94 -29.35 -1.38
N PRO A 761 14.15 -29.33 -0.80
CA PRO A 761 15.40 -29.31 -1.57
C PRO A 761 15.68 -30.69 -2.19
N ALA A 762 16.36 -30.68 -3.34
CA ALA A 762 16.68 -31.91 -4.06
C ALA A 762 18.00 -31.81 -4.85
N PHE A 763 18.51 -32.93 -5.31
CA PHE A 763 19.64 -32.99 -6.24
C PHE A 763 19.27 -33.77 -7.49
N ILE A 764 19.61 -33.22 -8.68
CA ILE A 764 19.67 -33.92 -9.95
C ILE A 764 21.13 -33.91 -10.46
N TYR A 765 21.55 -34.93 -11.12
CA TYR A 765 22.96 -35.08 -11.56
C TYR A 765 23.12 -35.91 -12.83
N ARG A 766 24.24 -35.69 -13.52
CA ARG A 766 24.65 -36.48 -14.68
C ARG A 766 25.52 -37.68 -14.23
N GLU A 767 24.96 -38.88 -14.29
CA GLU A 767 25.55 -40.09 -13.71
C GLU A 767 26.97 -40.45 -14.28
N LEU A 768 27.27 -40.04 -15.51
CA LEU A 768 28.56 -40.21 -16.12
C LEU A 768 29.62 -39.20 -15.64
N GLN A 769 29.20 -38.07 -15.08
CA GLN A 769 30.07 -37.00 -14.60
C GLN A 769 30.25 -37.01 -13.09
N VAL A 770 29.20 -37.29 -12.37
CA VAL A 770 29.19 -37.29 -10.89
C VAL A 770 28.16 -38.27 -10.34
N ARG A 771 28.45 -38.92 -9.21
CA ARG A 771 27.56 -39.91 -8.59
C ARG A 771 27.50 -39.70 -7.09
N PRO A 772 26.33 -39.94 -6.46
CA PRO A 772 26.23 -39.98 -5.01
C PRO A 772 27.07 -41.13 -4.45
N GLU A 773 27.76 -40.91 -3.34
CA GLU A 773 28.53 -41.90 -2.58
C GLU A 773 28.00 -41.97 -1.13
N GLY A 774 27.61 -43.15 -0.71
CA GLY A 774 26.96 -43.36 0.58
C GLY A 774 25.50 -42.92 0.60
N GLU A 775 24.91 -42.90 1.79
CA GLU A 775 23.55 -42.45 2.02
C GLU A 775 23.53 -40.92 2.18
N PHE A 776 22.43 -40.27 1.85
CA PHE A 776 22.24 -38.87 2.16
C PHE A 776 21.99 -38.68 3.67
N ALA A 777 22.20 -37.45 4.14
CA ALA A 777 21.92 -37.05 5.51
C ALA A 777 20.97 -35.83 5.53
N VAL A 778 20.19 -35.71 6.58
CA VAL A 778 19.16 -34.67 6.74
C VAL A 778 19.36 -33.92 8.06
N LEU A 779 19.39 -32.61 7.99
CA LEU A 779 19.30 -31.76 9.18
C LEU A 779 17.86 -31.24 9.34
N ASP A 780 17.26 -31.62 10.45
CA ASP A 780 15.92 -31.19 10.85
C ASP A 780 15.82 -30.92 12.36
N SER A 781 14.63 -30.57 12.84
CA SER A 781 14.39 -30.30 14.27
C SER A 781 14.68 -31.49 15.21
N ALA A 782 14.72 -32.72 14.70
CA ALA A 782 15.03 -33.90 15.50
C ALA A 782 16.55 -34.08 15.67
N VAL A 783 17.33 -33.57 14.73
CA VAL A 783 18.80 -33.60 14.77
C VAL A 783 19.32 -32.43 15.61
N ASP A 784 18.87 -31.21 15.33
CA ASP A 784 19.17 -30.01 16.11
C ASP A 784 17.93 -29.12 16.22
N PRO A 785 17.43 -28.86 17.45
CA PRO A 785 16.21 -28.02 17.61
C PRO A 785 16.39 -26.57 17.19
N ARG A 786 17.61 -26.06 17.00
CA ARG A 786 17.83 -24.72 16.42
C ARG A 786 17.49 -24.68 14.92
N PHE A 787 17.60 -25.82 14.23
CA PHE A 787 17.15 -25.99 12.86
C PHE A 787 15.67 -26.38 12.84
N ASP A 788 14.81 -25.46 13.27
CA ASP A 788 13.39 -25.74 13.44
C ASP A 788 12.65 -25.80 12.10
N THR A 789 12.29 -27.03 11.70
CA THR A 789 11.59 -27.31 10.43
C THR A 789 10.08 -27.13 10.49
N SER A 790 9.53 -26.54 11.56
CA SER A 790 8.10 -26.23 11.62
C SER A 790 7.68 -25.13 10.63
N ARG A 791 8.62 -24.33 10.15
CA ARG A 791 8.38 -23.20 9.25
C ARG A 791 9.39 -23.07 8.10
N GLN A 792 10.29 -24.05 7.95
CA GLN A 792 11.26 -24.14 6.86
C GLN A 792 11.46 -25.60 6.46
N ARG A 793 12.24 -25.84 5.42
CA ARG A 793 12.54 -27.17 4.88
C ARG A 793 13.80 -27.71 5.54
N PRO A 794 13.96 -29.02 5.68
CA PRO A 794 15.23 -29.63 6.11
C PRO A 794 16.36 -29.32 5.16
N ALA A 795 17.61 -29.31 5.64
CA ALA A 795 18.78 -29.34 4.77
C ALA A 795 19.10 -30.76 4.38
N LEU A 796 19.51 -30.95 3.09
CA LEU A 796 19.84 -32.23 2.51
C LEU A 796 21.32 -32.26 2.17
N ALA A 797 22.11 -33.13 2.78
CA ALA A 797 23.51 -33.33 2.47
C ALA A 797 23.73 -34.67 1.76
N GLN A 798 24.56 -34.66 0.70
CA GLN A 798 24.99 -35.83 -0.02
C GLN A 798 26.48 -35.70 -0.40
N THR A 799 27.27 -36.73 -0.13
CA THR A 799 28.62 -36.83 -0.69
C THR A 799 28.55 -37.27 -2.16
N PHE A 800 29.22 -36.53 -3.02
CA PHE A 800 29.37 -36.88 -4.45
C PHE A 800 30.79 -37.22 -4.82
N ARG A 801 30.92 -38.14 -5.77
CA ARG A 801 32.18 -38.51 -6.41
C ARG A 801 32.16 -38.12 -7.89
N ALA A 802 33.06 -37.24 -8.30
CA ALA A 802 33.19 -36.84 -9.69
C ALA A 802 33.93 -37.95 -10.51
N PHE A 803 33.82 -37.86 -11.84
CA PHE A 803 34.45 -38.79 -12.79
C PHE A 803 35.96 -38.87 -12.61
N ASN A 804 36.62 -37.79 -12.18
CA ASN A 804 38.07 -37.77 -11.89
C ASN A 804 38.42 -38.38 -10.51
N SER A 805 37.44 -38.94 -9.79
CA SER A 805 37.54 -39.50 -8.45
C SER A 805 37.69 -38.44 -7.31
N GLY A 806 37.62 -37.16 -7.61
CA GLY A 806 37.47 -36.11 -6.60
C GLY A 806 36.12 -36.25 -5.90
N ARG A 807 36.07 -35.90 -4.62
CA ARG A 807 34.84 -35.96 -3.80
C ARG A 807 34.58 -34.64 -3.15
N PHE A 808 33.31 -34.41 -2.81
CA PHE A 808 32.87 -33.29 -1.98
C PHE A 808 31.47 -33.58 -1.42
N ASN A 809 31.10 -32.91 -0.34
CA ASN A 809 29.75 -32.88 0.17
C ASN A 809 29.01 -31.70 -0.45
N ALA A 810 27.88 -31.95 -1.11
CA ALA A 810 26.92 -30.90 -1.47
C ALA A 810 25.80 -30.87 -0.46
N VAL A 811 25.42 -29.68 -0.04
CA VAL A 811 24.33 -29.45 0.91
C VAL A 811 23.31 -28.49 0.28
N ALA A 812 22.14 -29.03 -0.04
CA ALA A 812 21.01 -28.21 -0.53
C ALA A 812 20.12 -27.75 0.64
N LEU A 813 19.82 -26.47 0.67
CA LEU A 813 18.99 -25.89 1.74
C LEU A 813 18.07 -24.78 1.21
N HIS A 814 16.98 -24.57 1.94
CA HIS A 814 16.04 -23.50 1.69
C HIS A 814 15.52 -22.99 3.02
N LEU A 815 16.10 -21.90 3.52
CA LEU A 815 15.79 -21.33 4.81
C LEU A 815 14.45 -20.57 4.82
N ARG A 816 14.06 -20.10 5.97
CA ARG A 816 12.79 -19.40 6.19
C ARG A 816 12.74 -18.07 5.41
N ALA A 817 11.71 -17.93 4.57
CA ALA A 817 11.46 -16.70 3.83
C ALA A 817 11.20 -15.49 4.75
N LYS A 818 11.56 -14.30 4.28
CA LYS A 818 11.45 -13.02 5.00
C LYS A 818 9.99 -12.54 5.25
N GLY A 819 9.01 -13.08 4.55
CA GLY A 819 7.61 -12.66 4.65
C GLY A 819 6.83 -13.30 5.80
N SER A 820 5.57 -12.85 5.98
CA SER A 820 4.66 -13.32 7.04
C SER A 820 5.23 -13.12 8.44
N CYS A 821 5.54 -11.87 8.75
CA CYS A 821 6.15 -11.46 10.02
C CYS A 821 5.31 -11.85 11.24
N PRO A 822 5.93 -12.26 12.35
CA PRO A 822 5.25 -12.37 13.63
C PRO A 822 4.90 -10.97 14.17
N SER A 823 4.10 -10.95 15.25
CA SER A 823 3.69 -9.68 15.86
C SER A 823 4.88 -8.96 16.50
N PHE A 824 4.80 -7.64 16.55
CA PHE A 824 5.77 -6.80 17.25
C PHE A 824 6.07 -7.33 18.67
N GLY A 825 7.36 -7.37 19.03
CA GLY A 825 7.85 -7.90 20.28
C GLY A 825 8.25 -9.39 20.25
N ASP A 826 7.97 -10.13 19.17
CA ASP A 826 8.59 -11.43 18.90
C ASP A 826 10.03 -11.19 18.45
N PRO A 827 11.05 -11.93 18.95
CA PRO A 827 12.43 -11.77 18.49
C PRO A 827 12.66 -12.09 17.01
N ASN A 828 11.70 -12.71 16.33
CA ASN A 828 11.71 -12.94 14.89
C ASN A 828 10.87 -11.90 14.10
N ALA A 829 10.26 -10.90 14.77
CA ALA A 829 9.68 -9.76 14.08
C ALA A 829 10.79 -8.93 13.41
N ASP A 830 10.41 -8.09 12.47
CA ASP A 830 11.31 -7.11 11.91
C ASP A 830 11.83 -6.17 13.01
N GLN A 831 13.16 -6.09 13.14
CA GLN A 831 13.82 -5.26 14.14
C GLN A 831 14.14 -3.86 13.63
N GLY A 832 13.77 -3.52 12.38
CA GLY A 832 14.06 -2.25 11.74
C GLY A 832 15.53 -2.05 11.39
N ASP A 833 16.30 -3.12 11.26
CA ASP A 833 17.74 -3.12 10.97
C ASP A 833 18.10 -3.46 9.52
N GLY A 834 17.08 -3.61 8.66
CA GLY A 834 17.20 -3.96 7.26
C GLY A 834 17.21 -5.48 6.97
N GLN A 835 17.25 -6.35 7.99
CA GLN A 835 17.28 -7.80 7.83
C GLN A 835 15.88 -8.42 7.68
N ALA A 836 14.82 -7.63 7.87
CA ALA A 836 13.42 -8.05 7.87
C ALA A 836 13.13 -9.16 8.90
N CYS A 837 11.94 -9.78 8.80
CA CYS A 837 11.53 -10.79 9.76
C CYS A 837 12.30 -12.11 9.63
N TRP A 838 12.24 -12.93 10.71
CA TRP A 838 12.81 -14.27 10.79
C TRP A 838 14.33 -14.32 10.73
N ASN A 839 15.04 -13.20 10.90
CA ASN A 839 16.49 -13.19 10.87
C ASN A 839 17.09 -14.08 11.96
N LEU A 840 16.63 -13.97 13.22
CA LEU A 840 17.08 -14.86 14.30
C LEU A 840 16.85 -16.33 13.98
N TRP A 841 15.72 -16.68 13.36
CA TRP A 841 15.43 -18.07 12.97
C TRP A 841 16.43 -18.61 11.95
N ARG A 842 16.73 -17.82 10.92
CA ARG A 842 17.73 -18.17 9.90
C ARG A 842 19.12 -18.27 10.51
N THR A 843 19.50 -17.34 11.39
CA THR A 843 20.80 -17.32 12.07
C THR A 843 21.01 -18.58 12.92
N LEU A 844 20.04 -18.94 13.77
CA LEU A 844 20.08 -20.17 14.57
C LEU A 844 20.15 -21.44 13.70
N SER A 845 19.46 -21.42 12.56
CA SER A 845 19.50 -22.53 11.60
C SER A 845 20.88 -22.68 10.96
N THR A 846 21.54 -21.57 10.67
CA THR A 846 22.91 -21.59 10.11
C THR A 846 23.93 -22.05 11.14
N GLU A 847 23.82 -21.61 12.40
CA GLU A 847 24.65 -22.13 13.50
C GLU A 847 24.48 -23.65 13.66
N ALA A 848 23.24 -24.15 13.64
CA ALA A 848 22.97 -25.57 13.73
C ALA A 848 23.56 -26.35 12.52
N LEU A 849 23.49 -25.75 11.32
CA LEU A 849 24.05 -26.32 10.11
C LEU A 849 25.59 -26.50 10.24
N VAL A 850 26.29 -25.48 10.71
CA VAL A 850 27.75 -25.54 10.91
C VAL A 850 28.14 -26.64 11.91
N ASP A 851 27.47 -26.68 13.08
CA ASP A 851 27.71 -27.69 14.09
C ASP A 851 27.41 -29.11 13.56
N TRP A 852 26.35 -29.28 12.79
CA TRP A 852 26.00 -30.55 12.18
C TRP A 852 27.02 -31.04 11.18
N LEU A 853 27.51 -30.15 10.29
CA LEU A 853 28.53 -30.46 9.29
C LEU A 853 29.84 -30.93 9.92
N ALA A 854 30.19 -30.37 11.08
CA ALA A 854 31.39 -30.82 11.84
C ALA A 854 31.31 -32.27 12.34
N THR A 855 30.11 -32.87 12.32
CA THR A 855 29.90 -34.29 12.74
C THR A 855 30.12 -35.32 11.65
N ASP A 856 30.50 -34.94 10.40
CA ASP A 856 30.54 -35.80 9.21
C ASP A 856 29.19 -36.50 8.96
N PRO A 857 28.13 -35.78 8.68
CA PRO A 857 26.75 -36.32 8.67
C PRO A 857 26.52 -37.40 7.63
N THR A 858 27.22 -37.38 6.49
CA THR A 858 27.17 -38.42 5.44
C THR A 858 28.02 -39.67 5.80
N GLY A 859 28.90 -39.56 6.81
CA GLY A 859 29.77 -40.64 7.26
C GLY A 859 30.84 -41.05 6.27
N GLN A 860 31.14 -40.22 5.27
CA GLN A 860 32.11 -40.52 4.22
C GLN A 860 33.53 -40.02 4.51
N GLY A 861 33.70 -39.23 5.59
CA GLY A 861 34.95 -38.62 5.99
C GLY A 861 35.49 -37.63 4.97
N GLU A 862 34.62 -37.00 4.19
CA GLU A 862 34.95 -36.02 3.16
C GLU A 862 34.90 -34.60 3.76
N PRO A 863 36.03 -33.87 3.81
CA PRO A 863 36.07 -32.54 4.39
C PRO A 863 35.57 -31.45 3.44
N ASP A 864 35.68 -31.61 2.15
CA ASP A 864 35.31 -30.59 1.16
C ASP A 864 33.79 -30.43 1.11
N THR A 865 33.31 -29.26 1.42
CA THR A 865 31.85 -28.99 1.58
C THR A 865 31.43 -27.77 0.80
N LEU A 866 30.37 -27.93 -0.01
CA LEU A 866 29.68 -26.89 -0.79
C LEU A 866 28.24 -26.76 -0.30
N LEU A 867 27.89 -25.59 0.21
CA LEU A 867 26.52 -25.22 0.61
C LEU A 867 25.85 -24.49 -0.56
N LEU A 868 24.64 -24.88 -0.90
CA LEU A 868 23.90 -24.41 -2.07
C LEU A 868 22.43 -24.20 -1.70
N GLY A 869 21.80 -23.18 -2.22
CA GLY A 869 20.35 -22.99 -2.08
C GLY A 869 19.93 -21.57 -1.82
N ASP A 870 18.65 -21.45 -1.52
CA ASP A 870 18.01 -20.19 -1.13
C ASP A 870 18.11 -20.02 0.39
N PHE A 871 18.98 -19.12 0.81
CA PHE A 871 19.19 -18.80 2.23
C PHE A 871 18.17 -17.78 2.75
N ASN A 872 17.41 -17.15 1.86
CA ASN A 872 16.50 -16.07 2.19
C ASN A 872 17.15 -14.95 3.04
N ALA A 873 18.43 -14.72 2.81
CA ALA A 873 19.25 -13.72 3.48
C ALA A 873 20.16 -13.05 2.45
N TYR A 874 20.29 -11.72 2.52
CA TYR A 874 21.19 -10.95 1.67
C TYR A 874 22.63 -10.97 2.21
N GLY A 875 23.59 -10.60 1.37
CA GLY A 875 25.02 -10.85 1.55
C GLY A 875 25.65 -10.46 2.89
N GLN A 876 25.13 -9.45 3.58
CA GLN A 876 25.67 -8.96 4.86
C GLN A 876 24.79 -9.31 6.08
N GLU A 877 23.76 -10.13 5.90
CA GLU A 877 22.86 -10.52 6.99
C GLU A 877 23.45 -11.60 7.90
N ASP A 878 23.03 -11.62 9.18
CA ASP A 878 23.58 -12.47 10.23
C ASP A 878 23.73 -13.95 9.84
N PRO A 879 22.76 -14.62 9.14
CA PRO A 879 22.90 -16.01 8.76
C PRO A 879 24.14 -16.32 7.91
N LEU A 880 24.53 -15.38 7.04
CA LEU A 880 25.70 -15.52 6.15
C LEU A 880 26.99 -15.13 6.86
N VAL A 881 26.93 -14.11 7.73
CA VAL A 881 28.07 -13.71 8.59
C VAL A 881 28.49 -14.87 9.51
N VAL A 882 27.55 -15.69 10.01
CA VAL A 882 27.88 -16.91 10.76
C VAL A 882 28.71 -17.87 9.93
N LEU A 883 28.38 -18.12 8.65
CA LEU A 883 29.15 -18.99 7.77
C LEU A 883 30.57 -18.47 7.53
N GLU A 884 30.67 -17.17 7.26
CA GLU A 884 31.97 -16.53 7.02
C GLU A 884 32.88 -16.56 8.26
N ALA A 885 32.28 -16.37 9.45
CA ALA A 885 33.01 -16.47 10.73
C ALA A 885 33.57 -17.88 10.98
N GLU A 886 32.87 -18.90 10.49
CA GLU A 886 33.32 -20.31 10.55
C GLU A 886 34.21 -20.72 9.35
N GLY A 887 34.58 -19.73 8.51
CA GLY A 887 35.58 -19.88 7.45
C GLY A 887 35.02 -20.31 6.08
N PHE A 888 33.69 -20.38 5.91
CA PHE A 888 33.10 -20.57 4.60
C PHE A 888 33.25 -19.30 3.76
N SER A 889 33.50 -19.43 2.48
CA SER A 889 33.63 -18.31 1.54
C SER A 889 32.38 -18.19 0.68
N SER A 890 31.80 -17.00 0.61
CA SER A 890 30.76 -16.66 -0.38
C SER A 890 31.39 -16.66 -1.77
N LEU A 891 31.00 -17.61 -2.59
CA LEU A 891 31.67 -17.83 -3.89
C LEU A 891 31.30 -16.74 -4.91
N ALA A 892 30.04 -16.36 -5.03
CA ALA A 892 29.63 -15.32 -5.96
C ALA A 892 30.34 -14.00 -5.68
N THR A 893 30.42 -13.57 -4.43
CA THR A 893 31.16 -12.37 -4.00
C THR A 893 32.67 -12.51 -4.29
N ALA A 894 33.27 -13.66 -3.96
CA ALA A 894 34.71 -13.89 -4.16
C ALA A 894 35.11 -13.81 -5.64
N PHE A 895 34.28 -14.35 -6.53
CA PHE A 895 34.52 -14.33 -7.99
C PHE A 895 34.01 -13.04 -8.67
N ASN A 896 33.26 -12.20 -7.96
CA ASN A 896 32.98 -10.81 -8.35
C ASN A 896 34.09 -9.83 -7.86
N GLY A 897 35.30 -10.31 -7.62
CA GLY A 897 36.43 -9.48 -7.16
C GLY A 897 36.33 -9.01 -5.70
N GLY A 898 35.47 -9.64 -4.92
CA GLY A 898 35.16 -9.25 -3.53
C GLY A 898 34.10 -8.17 -3.41
N ASP A 899 33.49 -7.73 -4.52
CA ASP A 899 32.38 -6.81 -4.52
C ASP A 899 31.08 -7.56 -4.16
N PRO A 900 30.37 -7.18 -3.08
CA PRO A 900 29.12 -7.81 -2.68
C PRO A 900 27.94 -7.50 -3.61
N ALA A 901 28.10 -6.64 -4.61
CA ALA A 901 27.04 -6.23 -5.55
C ALA A 901 26.71 -7.35 -6.57
N VAL A 902 26.27 -8.51 -6.06
CA VAL A 902 25.78 -9.66 -6.81
C VAL A 902 24.29 -9.88 -6.53
N TYR A 903 23.57 -10.54 -7.44
CA TYR A 903 22.14 -10.75 -7.25
C TYR A 903 21.63 -12.04 -7.91
N SER A 904 20.58 -12.60 -7.33
CA SER A 904 19.77 -13.68 -7.89
C SER A 904 18.28 -13.33 -7.89
N PHE A 905 17.91 -12.23 -7.25
CA PHE A 905 16.53 -11.84 -7.03
C PHE A 905 16.39 -10.31 -7.03
N THR A 906 15.27 -9.81 -7.54
CA THR A 906 14.94 -8.37 -7.51
C THR A 906 13.61 -8.18 -6.79
N PHE A 907 13.59 -7.29 -5.81
CA PHE A 907 12.41 -6.99 -5.01
C PHE A 907 12.28 -5.49 -4.80
N PHE A 908 11.12 -4.91 -5.17
CA PHE A 908 10.89 -3.46 -5.18
C PHE A 908 12.00 -2.67 -5.89
N GLY A 909 12.43 -3.16 -7.05
CA GLY A 909 13.45 -2.51 -7.87
C GLY A 909 14.84 -2.52 -7.27
N GLN A 910 15.09 -3.30 -6.24
CA GLN A 910 16.40 -3.46 -5.60
C GLN A 910 16.88 -4.92 -5.79
N ALA A 911 18.07 -5.07 -6.36
CA ALA A 911 18.68 -6.36 -6.64
C ALA A 911 19.43 -6.88 -5.41
N GLY A 912 19.45 -8.21 -5.19
CA GLY A 912 20.21 -8.84 -4.13
C GLY A 912 20.24 -10.35 -4.30
N ALA A 913 21.19 -11.03 -3.68
CA ALA A 913 21.30 -12.47 -3.72
C ALA A 913 20.61 -13.09 -2.51
N LEU A 914 19.59 -13.90 -2.75
CA LEU A 914 18.97 -14.79 -1.76
C LEU A 914 19.52 -16.22 -1.90
N ASP A 915 19.93 -16.56 -3.13
CA ASP A 915 20.57 -17.82 -3.45
C ASP A 915 22.09 -17.69 -3.30
N HIS A 916 22.71 -18.65 -2.65
CA HIS A 916 24.14 -18.59 -2.38
C HIS A 916 24.84 -19.92 -2.65
N GLY A 917 26.15 -19.81 -2.88
CA GLY A 917 27.08 -20.90 -2.88
C GLY A 917 28.22 -20.59 -1.90
N PHE A 918 28.40 -21.41 -0.87
CA PHE A 918 29.46 -21.26 0.11
C PHE A 918 30.35 -22.49 0.10
N ALA A 919 31.67 -22.29 0.03
CA ALA A 919 32.62 -23.36 0.14
C ALA A 919 33.48 -23.23 1.39
N ASN A 920 33.74 -24.35 2.07
CA ASN A 920 34.72 -24.37 3.14
C ASN A 920 36.15 -24.12 2.59
N PRO A 921 37.16 -23.79 3.44
CA PRO A 921 38.47 -23.34 2.98
C PRO A 921 39.19 -24.33 2.02
N THR A 922 39.01 -25.62 2.21
CA THR A 922 39.67 -26.62 1.36
C THR A 922 39.03 -26.78 -0.02
N LEU A 923 37.70 -26.64 -0.11
CA LEU A 923 36.99 -26.65 -1.37
C LEU A 923 37.13 -25.30 -2.11
N ALA A 924 37.14 -24.19 -1.39
CA ALA A 924 37.25 -22.84 -1.99
C ALA A 924 38.54 -22.70 -2.83
N GLU A 925 39.65 -23.43 -2.47
CA GLU A 925 40.88 -23.47 -3.24
C GLU A 925 40.74 -24.27 -4.56
N GLN A 926 39.65 -25.03 -4.74
CA GLN A 926 39.36 -25.87 -5.89
C GLN A 926 38.26 -25.27 -6.78
N VAL A 927 37.69 -24.10 -6.44
CA VAL A 927 36.73 -23.37 -7.25
C VAL A 927 37.45 -22.58 -8.33
N LEU A 928 37.01 -22.74 -9.57
CA LEU A 928 37.56 -22.04 -10.74
C LEU A 928 36.75 -20.77 -11.07
N ASP A 929 35.42 -20.82 -10.85
CA ASP A 929 34.51 -19.75 -11.19
C ASP A 929 33.19 -19.90 -10.40
N ALA A 930 32.52 -18.78 -10.13
CA ALA A 930 31.19 -18.76 -9.56
C ALA A 930 30.44 -17.48 -9.99
N ARG A 931 29.35 -17.64 -10.72
CA ARG A 931 28.55 -16.50 -11.25
C ARG A 931 27.09 -16.81 -11.34
N PHE A 932 26.27 -15.79 -11.12
CA PHE A 932 24.87 -15.85 -11.49
C PHE A 932 24.68 -15.73 -13.01
N TRP A 933 23.63 -16.38 -13.50
CA TRP A 933 23.15 -16.21 -14.87
C TRP A 933 21.78 -15.53 -14.81
N PRO A 934 21.68 -14.20 -15.08
CA PRO A 934 20.48 -13.43 -14.83
C PRO A 934 19.42 -13.66 -15.90
N ILE A 935 18.67 -14.74 -15.79
CA ILE A 935 17.60 -15.12 -16.74
C ILE A 935 16.18 -14.93 -16.18
N ASN A 936 16.03 -14.67 -14.88
CA ASN A 936 14.76 -14.71 -14.21
C ASN A 936 14.41 -13.40 -13.47
N SER A 937 15.31 -12.94 -12.60
CA SER A 937 15.03 -11.85 -11.66
C SER A 937 14.81 -10.50 -12.34
N ASP A 938 15.39 -10.29 -13.51
CA ASP A 938 15.28 -9.06 -14.31
C ASP A 938 14.10 -9.07 -15.29
N GLU A 939 13.44 -10.22 -15.49
CA GLU A 939 12.39 -10.41 -16.46
C GLU A 939 11.00 -9.99 -15.92
N ILE A 940 10.13 -9.55 -16.81
CA ILE A 940 8.73 -9.28 -16.47
C ILE A 940 8.07 -10.54 -15.91
N PRO A 941 7.46 -10.51 -14.71
CA PRO A 941 6.85 -11.69 -14.10
C PRO A 941 5.84 -12.40 -14.99
N ALA A 942 5.11 -11.66 -15.82
CA ALA A 942 4.10 -12.23 -16.71
C ALA A 942 4.66 -13.10 -17.85
N PHE A 943 5.98 -13.18 -18.07
CA PHE A 943 6.61 -14.07 -19.05
C PHE A 943 6.87 -15.48 -18.52
N ASP A 944 6.33 -15.81 -17.36
CA ASP A 944 6.36 -17.13 -16.77
C ASP A 944 5.51 -18.16 -17.58
N PHE A 945 5.33 -19.33 -17.02
CA PHE A 945 4.59 -20.43 -17.64
C PHE A 945 3.06 -20.34 -17.56
N THR A 946 2.52 -19.45 -16.71
CA THR A 946 1.09 -19.39 -16.42
C THR A 946 0.26 -18.88 -17.61
N GLU A 947 -0.97 -19.41 -17.77
CA GLU A 947 -1.89 -19.08 -18.85
C GLU A 947 -3.08 -18.23 -18.38
N GLY A 948 -3.34 -18.16 -17.09
CA GLY A 948 -4.50 -17.51 -16.50
C GLY A 948 -4.55 -15.99 -16.73
N PRO A 949 -5.60 -15.33 -16.25
CA PRO A 949 -5.73 -13.90 -16.39
C PRO A 949 -4.57 -13.19 -15.67
N LEU A 950 -4.09 -12.09 -16.25
CA LEU A 950 -3.10 -11.22 -15.63
C LEU A 950 -3.57 -10.83 -14.22
N THR A 951 -2.65 -10.84 -13.26
CA THR A 951 -2.94 -10.63 -11.84
C THR A 951 -3.84 -9.41 -11.61
N GLY A 952 -5.00 -9.64 -10.98
CA GLY A 952 -5.98 -8.60 -10.68
C GLY A 952 -6.88 -8.16 -11.84
N GLY A 953 -6.89 -8.88 -12.98
CA GLY A 953 -7.66 -8.51 -14.16
C GLY A 953 -8.49 -9.61 -14.80
N PHE A 954 -9.32 -9.19 -15.75
CA PHE A 954 -10.11 -10.06 -16.61
C PHE A 954 -9.44 -10.26 -17.99
N LEU A 955 -8.21 -9.78 -18.15
CA LEU A 955 -7.48 -9.88 -19.40
C LEU A 955 -6.66 -11.17 -19.39
N ASP A 956 -6.94 -12.06 -20.35
CA ASP A 956 -6.12 -13.25 -20.56
C ASP A 956 -4.71 -12.88 -20.99
N LYS A 957 -3.72 -13.60 -20.49
CA LYS A 957 -2.32 -13.43 -20.83
C LYS A 957 -2.12 -13.71 -22.33
N PRO A 958 -1.47 -12.79 -23.10
CA PRO A 958 -1.16 -13.04 -24.51
C PRO A 958 -0.28 -14.26 -24.68
N GLU A 959 -0.54 -15.08 -25.70
CA GLU A 959 0.31 -16.25 -26.04
C GLU A 959 1.76 -15.84 -26.34
N SER A 960 1.98 -14.64 -26.85
CA SER A 960 3.32 -14.06 -27.13
C SER A 960 4.15 -13.79 -25.88
N PHE A 961 3.57 -13.93 -24.67
CA PHE A 961 4.32 -13.80 -23.41
C PHE A 961 5.04 -15.08 -23.03
N PHE A 962 4.59 -16.21 -23.54
CA PHE A 962 5.27 -17.48 -23.33
C PHE A 962 6.29 -17.76 -24.44
N SER A 963 7.50 -18.16 -24.03
CA SER A 963 8.51 -18.79 -24.89
C SER A 963 9.11 -19.96 -24.13
N PRO A 964 9.36 -21.13 -24.78
CA PRO A 964 9.99 -22.28 -24.16
C PRO A 964 11.53 -22.11 -24.06
N ASP A 965 11.98 -20.92 -23.77
CA ASP A 965 13.36 -20.51 -23.56
C ASP A 965 13.73 -20.46 -22.06
N PRO A 966 15.00 -20.28 -21.67
CA PRO A 966 15.40 -20.23 -20.27
C PRO A 966 14.87 -19.01 -19.49
N PHE A 967 14.52 -17.91 -20.20
CA PHE A 967 14.20 -16.64 -19.55
C PHE A 967 12.83 -16.68 -18.86
N ARG A 968 12.80 -16.26 -17.61
CA ARG A 968 11.64 -16.35 -16.71
C ARG A 968 11.17 -17.80 -16.52
N SER A 969 12.13 -18.74 -16.36
CA SER A 969 11.86 -20.12 -15.95
C SER A 969 11.58 -20.25 -14.45
N SER A 970 11.98 -19.27 -13.66
CA SER A 970 11.74 -19.09 -12.23
C SER A 970 11.63 -17.59 -11.92
N ASP A 971 11.60 -17.23 -10.65
CA ASP A 971 11.79 -15.86 -10.15
C ASP A 971 13.21 -15.62 -9.60
N HIS A 972 14.00 -16.66 -9.44
CA HIS A 972 15.38 -16.64 -8.98
C HIS A 972 16.35 -17.00 -10.10
N ASP A 973 17.52 -16.36 -10.13
CA ASP A 973 18.60 -16.66 -11.08
C ASP A 973 19.48 -17.80 -10.57
N PRO A 974 19.88 -18.74 -11.43
CA PRO A 974 20.78 -19.81 -11.05
C PRO A 974 22.22 -19.32 -10.82
N LEU A 975 22.85 -19.83 -9.76
CA LEU A 975 24.28 -19.67 -9.50
C LEU A 975 25.05 -20.85 -10.10
N LEU A 976 25.98 -20.58 -10.99
CA LEU A 976 26.85 -21.56 -11.63
C LEU A 976 28.23 -21.56 -10.98
N ILE A 977 28.71 -22.73 -10.55
CA ILE A 977 30.01 -22.92 -9.85
C ILE A 977 30.82 -23.97 -10.58
N GLU A 978 32.08 -23.68 -10.86
CA GLU A 978 32.99 -24.63 -11.46
C GLU A 978 34.07 -25.10 -10.49
N LEU A 979 34.24 -26.41 -10.42
CA LEU A 979 35.16 -27.06 -9.50
C LEU A 979 36.24 -27.87 -10.28
N ASP A 980 37.51 -27.66 -9.93
CA ASP A 980 38.62 -28.52 -10.33
C ASP A 980 39.01 -29.42 -9.14
N LEU A 981 38.17 -30.44 -8.92
CA LEU A 981 38.33 -31.33 -7.76
C LEU A 981 39.62 -32.11 -7.80
N ILE A 982 40.33 -32.10 -6.68
CA ILE A 982 41.56 -32.85 -6.51
C ILE A 982 41.23 -34.35 -6.46
N PRO A 983 41.80 -35.18 -7.37
CA PRO A 983 41.54 -36.59 -7.39
C PRO A 983 41.98 -37.32 -6.10
N CYS A 984 41.07 -38.07 -5.52
CA CYS A 984 41.36 -38.95 -4.39
C CYS A 984 41.95 -40.29 -4.92
N ALA A 985 43.24 -40.33 -5.18
CA ALA A 985 43.89 -41.55 -5.66
C ALA A 985 44.81 -42.17 -4.60
N PRO A 986 44.49 -43.38 -4.06
CA PRO A 986 45.40 -44.05 -3.17
C PRO A 986 46.69 -44.46 -3.91
N GLY A 987 47.80 -43.83 -3.53
CA GLY A 987 49.15 -44.26 -3.97
C GLY A 987 49.83 -43.42 -5.05
N LEU A 988 49.28 -42.30 -5.52
CA LEU A 988 49.98 -41.42 -6.47
C LEU A 988 50.67 -40.27 -5.70
N ASN A 989 52.03 -40.20 -5.82
CA ASN A 989 52.80 -39.04 -5.33
C ASN A 989 52.67 -37.79 -6.23
N TYR A 990 51.50 -37.53 -6.80
CA TYR A 990 51.24 -36.32 -7.56
C TYR A 990 50.84 -35.19 -6.55
N ARG A 991 51.67 -34.14 -6.55
CA ARG A 991 51.34 -32.91 -5.81
C ARG A 991 50.85 -31.84 -6.78
N PRO A 992 49.55 -31.65 -6.93
CA PRO A 992 49.07 -30.50 -7.66
C PRO A 992 49.65 -29.23 -7.02
N ARG A 993 49.94 -28.25 -7.84
CA ARG A 993 50.44 -26.97 -7.37
C ARG A 993 49.47 -25.88 -7.78
N HIS A 994 49.19 -25.00 -6.86
CA HIS A 994 48.49 -23.74 -7.15
C HIS A 994 49.28 -23.00 -8.28
N PRO A 995 48.63 -22.17 -9.13
CA PRO A 995 49.32 -21.33 -10.12
C PRO A 995 50.52 -20.56 -9.55
N ASP A 996 50.50 -20.23 -8.26
CA ASP A 996 51.60 -19.58 -7.54
C ASP A 996 52.75 -20.52 -7.09
N GLY A 997 52.70 -21.80 -7.49
CA GLY A 997 53.73 -22.78 -7.21
C GLY A 997 53.75 -23.40 -5.82
N LYS A 998 52.75 -23.10 -4.96
CA LYS A 998 52.58 -23.69 -3.62
C LYS A 998 51.95 -25.06 -3.70
N PRO A 999 52.39 -26.06 -2.92
CA PRO A 999 51.72 -27.36 -2.84
C PRO A 999 50.36 -27.18 -2.16
N LEU A 1000 49.30 -27.71 -2.79
CA LEU A 1000 47.98 -27.78 -2.17
C LEU A 1000 47.97 -28.85 -1.04
N PRO A 1001 47.22 -28.63 0.07
CA PRO A 1001 47.06 -29.64 1.11
C PRO A 1001 46.35 -30.89 0.55
N PHE A 1002 46.82 -32.08 0.91
CA PHE A 1002 46.18 -33.32 0.48
C PHE A 1002 44.91 -33.60 1.28
N PRO A 1003 43.77 -33.87 0.65
CA PRO A 1003 42.71 -34.58 1.31
C PRO A 1003 43.21 -35.98 1.69
N ARG A 1004 42.98 -36.40 2.92
CA ARG A 1004 43.22 -37.79 3.33
C ARG A 1004 42.07 -38.65 2.80
N CYS A 1005 42.38 -39.47 1.77
CA CYS A 1005 41.43 -40.49 1.34
C CYS A 1005 41.27 -41.57 2.42
#